data_49c62bfb882927b2f24ba14984cb377e
#
_entry.id   49c62bfb882927b2f24ba14984cb377e
#
_cell.length_a   1.000
_cell.length_b   1.000
_cell.length_c   1.000
_cell.angle_alpha   90.00
_cell.angle_beta   90.00
_cell.angle_gamma   90.00
#
_symmetry.space_group_name_H-M   'P 1'
#
loop_
_entity.id
_entity.type
_entity.pdbx_description
1 polymer ?
#
loop_
_entity_poly.entity_id
_entity_poly.type
_entity_poly.pdbx_seq_one_letter_code
_entity_poly.pdbx_strand_id
1 'polypeptide(L)'
;YVTDTTMRDGQQSLLATRMRTKEVAGAARATNLYLKDAFSIEAWGGATYDTAYRFLKESPWKRLDILRERMPNVLIQMLLRASNVVGYSTYPDNVIKKFIKVSSDHGVDVYRIFDSMNWMENMKLPVEEALKTGKIVEGAICYASDMMDPKETTYTLDYYCRKAAELEAMGCHCIAIKDMSSLLKPYAAKKLVEALKKEVHVPIHLHTHDTAGNGIGTYLMAAEAGVDIVDCAIGSMSSTTSQPSMNSLVEALRGTERDTQIDPEGLLVLDEYYAHERKVYKVFESGIDAPDTAIYQYGMPGGQYSNFTAQLKEMGVVNNFKEIRRLYKEADELLGNIIKVTPTSKVVGDLAIFMQRNNLTKENIFTEGRELSYPDSVVEYFEGLLGQPEGGFPEEFRRIVLKDRTPIEGRPGALLPDVDFDKIAEFLRENYYMDTMEKPEVMEQKVLSYALYPRVYEDYCEHFQAYNDVSKLESHVYFYGLRPGEETVIQIEEGNDILIKFVQMSEPDEKGYRTLQFEVNGFYRETRVLDKNFEVKADRRLKMDPRNPGHLGASMPGIISDIKIKEGDVVKKNMPLMTIEAMKMETTVTSRVSGVVDKIYVSEGDEVNQDALLVSFILDEEEMKNVTHPELPEMDLASLYEDDFKTVSIDGEIEKKE
;
A
#
# COMPACT_ATOMS: atom_id res chain seq x y z
N TYR A 1 -14.21 11.55 22.33
CA TYR A 1 -14.58 10.28 21.69
C TYR A 1 -13.37 9.56 21.13
N VAL A 2 -13.54 8.28 20.79
CA VAL A 2 -12.51 7.45 20.16
C VAL A 2 -13.09 6.82 18.89
N THR A 3 -12.27 6.72 17.84
CA THR A 3 -12.53 5.88 16.65
C THR A 3 -11.64 4.66 16.72
N ASP A 4 -12.20 3.47 16.52
CA ASP A 4 -11.42 2.23 16.37
C ASP A 4 -10.97 2.06 14.93
N THR A 5 -9.66 1.95 14.72
CA THR A 5 -9.04 1.76 13.38
C THR A 5 -8.56 0.33 13.15
N THR A 6 -8.79 -0.57 14.09
CA THR A 6 -8.25 -1.94 14.07
C THR A 6 -8.58 -2.69 12.78
N MET A 7 -9.83 -2.58 12.32
CA MET A 7 -10.34 -3.32 11.15
C MET A 7 -9.83 -2.79 9.81
N ARG A 8 -9.33 -1.55 9.76
CA ARG A 8 -8.79 -0.94 8.54
C ARG A 8 -7.31 -0.58 8.69
N ASP A 9 -6.96 0.54 9.36
CA ASP A 9 -5.60 1.07 9.38
C ASP A 9 -4.66 0.26 10.27
N GLY A 10 -5.15 -0.23 11.41
CA GLY A 10 -4.37 -1.09 12.30
C GLY A 10 -3.83 -2.33 11.58
N GLN A 11 -4.71 -3.13 10.97
CA GLN A 11 -4.29 -4.31 10.21
C GLN A 11 -3.58 -3.96 8.89
N GLN A 12 -3.92 -2.82 8.27
CA GLN A 12 -3.20 -2.34 7.09
C GLN A 12 -1.73 -2.07 7.43
N SER A 13 -1.47 -1.46 8.56
CA SER A 13 -0.14 -1.00 8.96
C SER A 13 0.72 -2.10 9.57
N LEU A 14 0.12 -3.03 10.34
CA LEU A 14 0.84 -4.13 10.98
C LEU A 14 0.97 -5.37 10.10
N LEU A 15 -0.09 -5.73 9.38
CA LEU A 15 -0.27 -7.02 8.72
C LEU A 15 -0.35 -6.89 7.20
N ALA A 16 0.19 -5.82 6.64
CA ALA A 16 0.17 -5.54 5.20
C ALA A 16 -1.23 -5.69 4.57
N THR A 17 -2.29 -5.39 5.32
CA THR A 17 -3.70 -5.52 4.92
C THR A 17 -4.10 -6.97 4.59
N ARG A 18 -3.53 -7.97 5.25
CA ARG A 18 -3.77 -9.40 4.94
C ARG A 18 -4.89 -10.04 5.76
N MET A 19 -5.49 -9.33 6.75
CA MET A 19 -6.59 -9.88 7.53
C MET A 19 -7.82 -10.13 6.67
N ARG A 20 -8.30 -11.36 6.65
CA ARG A 20 -9.42 -11.81 5.81
C ARG A 20 -10.76 -11.38 6.41
N THR A 21 -11.79 -11.40 5.58
CA THR A 21 -13.16 -11.00 6.00
C THR A 21 -13.67 -11.82 7.17
N LYS A 22 -13.31 -13.10 7.25
CA LYS A 22 -13.74 -14.01 8.30
C LYS A 22 -13.35 -13.50 9.70
N GLU A 23 -12.10 -13.12 9.90
CA GLU A 23 -11.61 -12.64 11.21
C GLU A 23 -12.15 -11.25 11.54
N VAL A 24 -12.15 -10.34 10.57
CA VAL A 24 -12.73 -9.01 10.79
C VAL A 24 -14.21 -9.11 11.16
N ALA A 25 -14.95 -9.93 10.44
CA ALA A 25 -16.38 -10.19 10.71
C ALA A 25 -16.60 -10.99 12.01
N GLY A 26 -15.63 -11.81 12.43
CA GLY A 26 -15.66 -12.53 13.71
C GLY A 26 -15.71 -11.61 14.91
N ALA A 27 -14.90 -10.54 14.89
CA ALA A 27 -14.91 -9.51 15.93
C ALA A 27 -16.15 -8.59 15.90
N ALA A 28 -16.81 -8.45 14.73
CA ALA A 28 -17.77 -7.39 14.48
C ALA A 28 -18.93 -7.31 15.50
N ARG A 29 -19.49 -8.46 15.91
CA ARG A 29 -20.60 -8.45 16.90
C ARG A 29 -20.13 -7.99 18.29
N ALA A 30 -18.94 -8.41 18.72
CA ALA A 30 -18.34 -7.94 19.98
C ALA A 30 -18.01 -6.44 19.89
N THR A 31 -17.46 -5.99 18.75
CA THR A 31 -17.22 -4.57 18.47
C THR A 31 -18.51 -3.76 18.57
N ASN A 32 -19.61 -4.22 17.94
CA ASN A 32 -20.92 -3.57 18.02
C ASN A 32 -21.47 -3.47 19.47
N LEU A 33 -21.13 -4.42 20.32
CA LEU A 33 -21.58 -4.44 21.71
C LEU A 33 -20.71 -3.54 22.60
N TYR A 34 -19.40 -3.68 22.52
CA TYR A 34 -18.46 -3.06 23.47
C TYR A 34 -17.99 -1.66 23.04
N LEU A 35 -18.03 -1.36 21.74
CA LEU A 35 -17.64 -0.06 21.20
C LEU A 35 -18.84 0.81 20.74
N LYS A 36 -20.03 0.57 21.29
CA LYS A 36 -21.24 1.35 20.97
C LYS A 36 -21.11 2.84 21.31
N ASP A 37 -20.26 3.19 22.27
CA ASP A 37 -20.00 4.55 22.74
C ASP A 37 -18.78 5.19 22.02
N ALA A 38 -18.12 4.46 21.12
CA ALA A 38 -17.11 5.00 20.22
C ALA A 38 -17.76 5.94 19.19
N PHE A 39 -16.98 6.90 18.65
CA PHE A 39 -17.46 7.76 17.58
C PHE A 39 -17.77 6.95 16.32
N SER A 40 -16.82 6.13 15.89
CA SER A 40 -16.95 5.30 14.70
C SER A 40 -15.99 4.10 14.73
N ILE A 41 -16.22 3.14 13.82
CA ILE A 41 -15.30 2.03 13.53
C ILE A 41 -14.80 2.22 12.11
N GLU A 42 -13.50 2.54 11.94
CA GLU A 42 -12.88 2.62 10.62
C GLU A 42 -12.61 1.20 10.10
N ALA A 43 -13.50 0.69 9.27
CA ALA A 43 -13.51 -0.70 8.87
C ALA A 43 -13.29 -0.93 7.38
N TRP A 44 -13.31 0.11 6.55
CA TRP A 44 -13.30 -0.02 5.10
C TRP A 44 -12.56 1.12 4.39
N GLY A 45 -12.32 0.95 3.06
CA GLY A 45 -11.58 1.92 2.25
C GLY A 45 -10.06 1.74 2.31
N GLY A 46 -9.31 2.71 1.82
CA GLY A 46 -7.85 2.62 1.73
C GLY A 46 -7.38 1.38 0.98
N ALA A 47 -6.35 0.70 1.48
CA ALA A 47 -5.80 -0.50 0.85
C ALA A 47 -6.64 -1.77 1.11
N THR A 48 -7.61 -1.75 2.03
CA THR A 48 -8.46 -2.93 2.28
C THR A 48 -9.29 -3.32 1.07
N TYR A 49 -9.58 -2.35 0.19
CA TYR A 49 -10.33 -2.59 -1.03
C TYR A 49 -9.51 -3.38 -2.07
N ASP A 50 -8.36 -2.86 -2.45
CA ASP A 50 -7.44 -3.45 -3.42
C ASP A 50 -6.93 -4.83 -2.97
N THR A 51 -6.45 -4.92 -1.74
CA THR A 51 -5.87 -6.15 -1.20
C THR A 51 -6.88 -7.29 -1.08
N ALA A 52 -8.16 -7.00 -0.88
CA ALA A 52 -9.20 -8.01 -0.85
C ALA A 52 -9.25 -8.79 -2.18
N TYR A 53 -9.27 -8.12 -3.31
CA TYR A 53 -9.24 -8.77 -4.61
C TYR A 53 -7.87 -9.36 -4.96
N ARG A 54 -6.80 -8.57 -4.78
CA ARG A 54 -5.45 -8.92 -5.22
C ARG A 54 -4.87 -10.12 -4.49
N PHE A 55 -4.94 -10.11 -3.16
CA PHE A 55 -4.24 -11.07 -2.32
C PHE A 55 -5.14 -12.03 -1.55
N LEU A 56 -6.35 -11.60 -1.18
CA LEU A 56 -7.25 -12.43 -0.38
C LEU A 56 -8.27 -13.16 -1.25
N LYS A 57 -8.43 -12.75 -2.50
CA LYS A 57 -9.42 -13.28 -3.43
C LYS A 57 -10.83 -13.25 -2.84
N GLU A 58 -11.15 -12.14 -2.17
CA GLU A 58 -12.43 -11.86 -1.53
C GLU A 58 -13.01 -10.55 -2.05
N SER A 59 -14.35 -10.41 -2.02
CA SER A 59 -15.01 -9.16 -2.38
C SER A 59 -14.97 -8.15 -1.22
N PRO A 60 -14.40 -6.94 -1.40
CA PRO A 60 -14.47 -5.89 -0.39
C PRO A 60 -15.90 -5.41 -0.15
N TRP A 61 -16.79 -5.46 -1.13
CA TRP A 61 -18.19 -5.11 -1.00
C TRP A 61 -18.94 -6.09 -0.08
N LYS A 62 -18.75 -7.40 -0.31
CA LYS A 62 -19.31 -8.44 0.57
C LYS A 62 -18.81 -8.29 2.01
N ARG A 63 -17.54 -7.89 2.18
CA ARG A 63 -16.99 -7.54 3.52
C ARG A 63 -17.77 -6.40 4.15
N LEU A 64 -18.01 -5.30 3.42
CA LEU A 64 -18.77 -4.15 3.91
C LEU A 64 -20.20 -4.53 4.31
N ASP A 65 -20.89 -5.28 3.48
CA ASP A 65 -22.26 -5.76 3.74
C ASP A 65 -22.33 -6.61 5.02
N ILE A 66 -21.39 -7.56 5.19
CA ILE A 66 -21.30 -8.40 6.40
C ILE A 66 -21.01 -7.54 7.65
N LEU A 67 -20.11 -6.58 7.53
CA LEU A 67 -19.78 -5.69 8.64
C LEU A 67 -20.98 -4.83 9.04
N ARG A 68 -21.70 -4.27 8.06
CA ARG A 68 -22.91 -3.49 8.34
C ARG A 68 -23.99 -4.33 9.00
N GLU A 69 -24.21 -5.55 8.53
CA GLU A 69 -25.17 -6.48 9.14
C GLU A 69 -24.82 -6.79 10.60
N ARG A 70 -23.53 -7.04 10.89
CA ARG A 70 -23.07 -7.43 12.22
C ARG A 70 -22.85 -6.25 13.20
N MET A 71 -22.71 -5.07 12.67
CA MET A 71 -22.49 -3.82 13.45
C MET A 71 -23.57 -2.76 13.21
N PRO A 72 -24.87 -3.05 13.47
CA PRO A 72 -25.94 -2.12 13.17
C PRO A 72 -25.94 -0.86 14.04
N ASN A 73 -25.31 -0.87 15.23
CA ASN A 73 -25.42 0.18 16.24
C ASN A 73 -24.21 1.13 16.28
N VAL A 74 -23.19 0.91 15.45
CA VAL A 74 -22.01 1.76 15.38
C VAL A 74 -21.88 2.39 13.99
N LEU A 75 -21.22 3.54 13.90
CA LEU A 75 -20.95 4.19 12.62
C LEU A 75 -19.75 3.49 11.93
N ILE A 76 -19.94 3.05 10.69
CA ILE A 76 -18.87 2.52 9.87
C ILE A 76 -18.19 3.68 9.14
N GLN A 77 -16.90 3.86 9.42
CA GLN A 77 -16.06 4.86 8.77
C GLN A 77 -15.23 4.24 7.66
N MET A 78 -15.07 4.97 6.55
CA MET A 78 -14.14 4.63 5.49
C MET A 78 -13.11 5.72 5.23
N LEU A 79 -11.92 5.32 4.79
CA LEU A 79 -10.90 6.22 4.26
C LEU A 79 -11.08 6.39 2.75
N LEU A 80 -11.32 7.62 2.30
CA LEU A 80 -11.49 7.99 0.89
C LEU A 80 -10.38 8.95 0.45
N ARG A 81 -9.61 8.55 -0.58
CA ARG A 81 -8.50 9.36 -1.12
C ARG A 81 -8.99 10.33 -2.17
N ALA A 82 -9.81 11.30 -1.81
CA ALA A 82 -10.36 12.31 -2.71
C ALA A 82 -10.60 11.77 -4.15
N SER A 83 -9.99 12.38 -5.18
CA SER A 83 -10.12 11.96 -6.59
C SER A 83 -9.48 10.60 -6.91
N ASN A 84 -8.68 10.03 -6.00
CA ASN A 84 -8.12 8.69 -6.14
C ASN A 84 -9.03 7.59 -5.54
N VAL A 85 -10.15 7.96 -4.93
CA VAL A 85 -11.14 7.05 -4.32
C VAL A 85 -10.47 6.07 -3.34
N VAL A 86 -10.28 4.81 -3.74
CA VAL A 86 -9.50 3.79 -3.00
C VAL A 86 -8.21 3.40 -3.75
N GLY A 87 -7.98 3.99 -4.93
CA GLY A 87 -6.88 3.68 -5.83
C GLY A 87 -5.62 4.51 -5.63
N TYR A 88 -4.70 4.38 -6.59
CA TYR A 88 -3.39 5.02 -6.59
C TYR A 88 -3.26 6.09 -7.69
N SER A 89 -4.17 6.12 -8.64
CA SER A 89 -4.29 7.11 -9.73
C SER A 89 -5.58 7.90 -9.59
N THR A 90 -5.67 9.01 -10.30
CA THR A 90 -6.88 9.83 -10.35
C THR A 90 -7.94 9.18 -11.24
N TYR A 91 -9.19 9.16 -10.77
CA TYR A 91 -10.34 8.66 -11.52
C TYR A 91 -11.20 9.80 -12.08
N PRO A 92 -11.97 9.54 -13.16
CA PRO A 92 -12.97 10.48 -13.68
C PRO A 92 -14.06 10.78 -12.66
N ASP A 93 -14.67 11.93 -12.78
CA ASP A 93 -15.67 12.44 -11.85
C ASP A 93 -16.89 11.53 -11.70
N ASN A 94 -17.33 10.87 -12.78
CA ASN A 94 -18.46 9.96 -12.72
C ASN A 94 -18.17 8.69 -11.90
N VAL A 95 -16.91 8.22 -11.86
CA VAL A 95 -16.49 7.09 -11.01
C VAL A 95 -16.54 7.49 -9.54
N ILE A 96 -16.02 8.68 -9.19
CA ILE A 96 -16.04 9.20 -7.82
C ILE A 96 -17.47 9.30 -7.30
N LYS A 97 -18.37 9.92 -8.08
CA LYS A 97 -19.79 10.08 -7.74
C LYS A 97 -20.49 8.74 -7.51
N LYS A 98 -20.30 7.81 -8.46
CA LYS A 98 -20.91 6.49 -8.38
C LYS A 98 -20.38 5.70 -7.19
N PHE A 99 -19.09 5.74 -6.91
CA PHE A 99 -18.49 5.03 -5.78
C PHE A 99 -19.01 5.52 -4.44
N ILE A 100 -19.10 6.85 -4.23
CA ILE A 100 -19.63 7.44 -2.99
C ILE A 100 -21.09 7.03 -2.79
N LYS A 101 -21.91 7.13 -3.85
CA LYS A 101 -23.30 6.71 -3.77
C LYS A 101 -23.43 5.23 -3.38
N VAL A 102 -22.78 4.33 -4.10
CA VAL A 102 -22.90 2.89 -3.85
C VAL A 102 -22.35 2.51 -2.47
N SER A 103 -21.22 3.04 -2.05
CA SER A 103 -20.67 2.75 -0.71
C SER A 103 -21.58 3.27 0.42
N SER A 104 -22.24 4.41 0.21
CA SER A 104 -23.25 4.93 1.15
C SER A 104 -24.47 3.98 1.25
N ASP A 105 -24.95 3.48 0.14
CA ASP A 105 -26.09 2.54 0.09
C ASP A 105 -25.75 1.20 0.77
N HIS A 106 -24.44 0.81 0.79
CA HIS A 106 -23.92 -0.40 1.42
C HIS A 106 -23.44 -0.21 2.87
N GLY A 107 -23.68 0.93 3.48
CA GLY A 107 -23.58 1.10 4.93
C GLY A 107 -22.38 1.87 5.44
N VAL A 108 -21.67 2.60 4.60
CA VAL A 108 -20.71 3.62 5.05
C VAL A 108 -21.48 4.79 5.66
N ASP A 109 -21.10 5.21 6.88
CA ASP A 109 -21.73 6.31 7.62
C ASP A 109 -20.82 7.52 7.73
N VAL A 110 -19.50 7.34 7.74
CA VAL A 110 -18.51 8.41 7.90
C VAL A 110 -17.49 8.32 6.76
N TYR A 111 -17.40 9.38 5.98
CA TYR A 111 -16.40 9.53 4.93
C TYR A 111 -15.23 10.38 5.42
N ARG A 112 -14.10 9.77 5.75
CA ARG A 112 -12.83 10.48 5.96
C ARG A 112 -12.18 10.73 4.62
N ILE A 113 -12.26 11.95 4.12
CA ILE A 113 -11.78 12.36 2.81
C ILE A 113 -10.47 13.12 2.97
N PHE A 114 -9.41 12.69 2.29
CA PHE A 114 -8.14 13.40 2.25
C PHE A 114 -7.57 13.46 0.84
N ASP A 115 -6.76 14.47 0.57
CA ASP A 115 -5.92 14.57 -0.62
C ASP A 115 -4.45 14.44 -0.25
N SER A 116 -3.67 13.73 -1.08
CA SER A 116 -2.26 13.45 -0.78
C SER A 116 -1.35 14.68 -0.75
N MET A 117 -1.80 15.79 -1.31
CA MET A 117 -1.11 17.09 -1.30
C MET A 117 -1.85 18.15 -0.49
N ASN A 118 -2.95 17.77 0.21
CA ASN A 118 -3.89 18.70 0.82
C ASN A 118 -4.43 19.75 -0.17
N TRP A 119 -4.60 19.34 -1.44
CA TRP A 119 -5.10 20.24 -2.48
C TRP A 119 -6.62 20.29 -2.47
N MET A 120 -7.18 21.39 -2.01
CA MET A 120 -8.61 21.53 -1.75
C MET A 120 -9.48 21.38 -2.99
N GLU A 121 -8.95 21.72 -4.18
CA GLU A 121 -9.70 21.53 -5.44
C GLU A 121 -10.02 20.05 -5.72
N ASN A 122 -9.11 19.12 -5.38
CA ASN A 122 -9.37 17.68 -5.47
C ASN A 122 -10.40 17.19 -4.44
N MET A 123 -10.51 17.87 -3.30
CA MET A 123 -11.42 17.48 -2.22
C MET A 123 -12.86 17.96 -2.44
N LYS A 124 -13.07 19.04 -3.20
CA LYS A 124 -14.40 19.64 -3.40
C LYS A 124 -15.45 18.63 -3.88
N LEU A 125 -15.19 17.98 -5.00
CA LEU A 125 -16.16 17.04 -5.58
C LEU A 125 -16.52 15.88 -4.64
N PRO A 126 -15.56 15.10 -4.10
CA PRO A 126 -15.92 14.01 -3.18
C PRO A 126 -16.58 14.49 -1.90
N VAL A 127 -16.24 15.68 -1.37
CA VAL A 127 -16.95 16.28 -0.23
C VAL A 127 -18.39 16.60 -0.60
N GLU A 128 -18.64 17.30 -1.72
CA GLU A 128 -19.98 17.62 -2.20
C GLU A 128 -20.84 16.38 -2.44
N GLU A 129 -20.28 15.34 -3.07
CA GLU A 129 -21.02 14.10 -3.33
C GLU A 129 -21.30 13.32 -2.04
N ALA A 130 -20.37 13.29 -1.10
CA ALA A 130 -20.59 12.66 0.21
C ALA A 130 -21.66 13.40 1.02
N LEU A 131 -21.68 14.73 1.02
CA LEU A 131 -22.72 15.53 1.67
C LEU A 131 -24.12 15.24 1.12
N LYS A 132 -24.26 15.00 -0.20
CA LYS A 132 -25.54 14.64 -0.84
C LYS A 132 -26.12 13.32 -0.34
N THR A 133 -25.29 12.43 0.18
CA THR A 133 -25.74 11.14 0.76
C THR A 133 -26.38 11.29 2.13
N GLY A 134 -26.25 12.45 2.77
CA GLY A 134 -26.69 12.67 4.14
C GLY A 134 -25.82 12.00 5.22
N LYS A 135 -24.67 11.50 4.85
CA LYS A 135 -23.70 10.86 5.74
C LYS A 135 -22.75 11.89 6.37
N ILE A 136 -22.00 11.48 7.38
CA ILE A 136 -21.00 12.32 8.03
C ILE A 136 -19.79 12.48 7.11
N VAL A 137 -19.38 13.71 6.86
CA VAL A 137 -18.22 14.03 6.02
C VAL A 137 -17.14 14.64 6.89
N GLU A 138 -16.02 13.99 6.97
CA GLU A 138 -14.82 14.41 7.67
C GLU A 138 -13.75 14.80 6.66
N GLY A 139 -13.37 16.07 6.62
CA GLY A 139 -12.28 16.58 5.81
C GLY A 139 -10.96 16.38 6.56
N ALA A 140 -10.02 15.66 5.98
CA ALA A 140 -8.76 15.35 6.63
C ALA A 140 -7.58 16.10 6.00
N ILE A 141 -6.75 16.71 6.84
CA ILE A 141 -5.52 17.40 6.48
C ILE A 141 -4.34 16.52 6.86
N CYS A 142 -3.54 16.13 5.88
CA CYS A 142 -2.32 15.36 6.13
C CYS A 142 -1.28 16.22 6.85
N TYR A 143 -0.75 15.72 7.96
CA TYR A 143 0.33 16.37 8.71
C TYR A 143 1.67 16.01 8.07
N ALA A 144 2.39 17.02 7.57
CA ALA A 144 3.49 16.83 6.63
C ALA A 144 4.89 16.91 7.26
N SER A 145 5.06 17.78 8.26
CA SER A 145 6.37 18.06 8.85
C SER A 145 6.25 18.56 10.30
N ASP A 146 7.36 18.76 10.98
CA ASP A 146 7.39 19.32 12.34
C ASP A 146 7.13 20.84 12.29
N MET A 147 5.89 21.25 12.51
CA MET A 147 5.49 22.64 12.56
C MET A 147 6.16 23.45 13.71
N MET A 148 6.89 22.78 14.61
CA MET A 148 7.65 23.43 15.70
C MET A 148 9.10 23.74 15.26
N ASP A 149 9.56 23.22 14.12
CA ASP A 149 10.88 23.55 13.57
C ASP A 149 10.83 25.00 13.03
N PRO A 150 11.69 25.92 13.54
CA PRO A 150 11.76 27.30 13.04
C PRO A 150 12.13 27.41 11.54
N LYS A 151 12.66 26.34 10.95
CA LYS A 151 12.99 26.26 9.52
C LYS A 151 11.82 25.85 8.63
N GLU A 152 10.75 25.32 9.22
CA GLU A 152 9.56 24.97 8.48
C GLU A 152 8.81 26.24 8.07
N THR A 153 8.67 26.46 6.78
CA THR A 153 8.04 27.65 6.22
C THR A 153 6.78 27.37 5.41
N THR A 154 6.56 26.11 5.06
CA THR A 154 5.41 25.67 4.25
C THR A 154 4.29 25.15 5.11
N TYR A 155 4.57 24.12 5.93
CA TYR A 155 3.56 23.41 6.74
C TYR A 155 3.50 23.98 8.16
N THR A 156 3.27 25.28 8.24
CA THR A 156 3.21 26.05 9.48
C THR A 156 1.85 25.87 10.21
N LEU A 157 1.75 26.37 11.45
CA LEU A 157 0.49 26.40 12.17
C LEU A 157 -0.62 27.11 11.38
N ASP A 158 -0.30 28.26 10.78
CA ASP A 158 -1.24 29.04 9.96
C ASP A 158 -1.70 28.28 8.72
N TYR A 159 -0.81 27.45 8.14
CA TYR A 159 -1.19 26.55 7.05
C TYR A 159 -2.32 25.61 7.47
N TYR A 160 -2.18 24.91 8.61
CA TYR A 160 -3.20 23.98 9.09
C TYR A 160 -4.50 24.68 9.47
N CYS A 161 -4.44 25.85 10.09
CA CYS A 161 -5.63 26.66 10.41
C CYS A 161 -6.38 27.08 9.13
N ARG A 162 -5.66 27.58 8.13
CA ARG A 162 -6.27 27.96 6.85
C ARG A 162 -6.92 26.77 6.13
N LYS A 163 -6.25 25.61 6.08
CA LYS A 163 -6.82 24.40 5.47
C LYS A 163 -8.06 23.89 6.23
N ALA A 164 -8.06 23.98 7.53
CA ALA A 164 -9.22 23.62 8.35
C ALA A 164 -10.42 24.55 8.06
N ALA A 165 -10.21 25.86 7.99
CA ALA A 165 -11.24 26.82 7.63
C ALA A 165 -11.80 26.58 6.20
N GLU A 166 -10.93 26.23 5.23
CA GLU A 166 -11.36 25.87 3.86
C GLU A 166 -12.28 24.64 3.87
N LEU A 167 -11.96 23.60 4.66
CA LEU A 167 -12.78 22.38 4.79
C LEU A 167 -14.12 22.64 5.53
N GLU A 168 -14.11 23.44 6.59
CA GLU A 168 -15.36 23.86 7.25
C GLU A 168 -16.25 24.63 6.27
N ALA A 169 -15.66 25.53 5.47
CA ALA A 169 -16.40 26.30 4.45
C ALA A 169 -16.97 25.41 3.33
N MET A 170 -16.35 24.25 3.04
CA MET A 170 -16.90 23.24 2.12
C MET A 170 -18.09 22.48 2.72
N GLY A 171 -18.38 22.64 4.02
CA GLY A 171 -19.47 21.97 4.72
C GLY A 171 -19.09 20.65 5.39
N CYS A 172 -17.81 20.36 5.59
CA CYS A 172 -17.37 19.20 6.36
C CYS A 172 -17.93 19.28 7.78
N HIS A 173 -18.43 18.15 8.29
CA HIS A 173 -19.02 18.04 9.63
C HIS A 173 -17.96 17.90 10.72
N CYS A 174 -16.74 17.48 10.36
CA CYS A 174 -15.61 17.28 11.24
C CYS A 174 -14.30 17.54 10.46
N ILE A 175 -13.27 18.04 11.14
CA ILE A 175 -11.95 18.24 10.57
C ILE A 175 -10.97 17.27 11.22
N ALA A 176 -10.32 16.44 10.41
CA ALA A 176 -9.28 15.53 10.89
C ALA A 176 -7.88 16.07 10.60
N ILE A 177 -6.97 15.91 11.55
CA ILE A 177 -5.54 15.99 11.34
C ILE A 177 -5.01 14.56 11.19
N LYS A 178 -4.47 14.25 10.02
CA LYS A 178 -3.98 12.92 9.67
C LYS A 178 -2.46 12.88 9.68
N ASP A 179 -1.88 12.40 10.77
CA ASP A 179 -0.46 12.13 10.90
C ASP A 179 -0.15 10.65 10.62
N MET A 180 0.13 10.32 9.37
CA MET A 180 0.43 8.96 8.93
C MET A 180 1.87 8.52 9.18
N SER A 181 2.69 9.39 9.76
CA SER A 181 4.13 9.16 9.91
C SER A 181 4.65 9.34 11.34
N SER A 182 3.75 9.54 12.34
CA SER A 182 4.15 9.80 13.73
C SER A 182 5.03 11.06 13.91
N LEU A 183 4.82 12.06 13.05
CA LEU A 183 5.59 13.33 13.09
C LEU A 183 5.03 14.32 14.12
N LEU A 184 3.76 14.20 14.47
CA LEU A 184 3.10 15.11 15.40
C LEU A 184 3.51 14.81 16.84
N LYS A 185 4.43 15.61 17.36
CA LYS A 185 4.92 15.49 18.74
C LYS A 185 3.88 15.98 19.77
N PRO A 186 3.92 15.51 21.01
CA PRO A 186 2.91 15.85 22.04
C PRO A 186 2.62 17.35 22.21
N TYR A 187 3.66 18.17 22.35
CA TYR A 187 3.50 19.62 22.50
C TYR A 187 3.06 20.32 21.21
N ALA A 188 3.45 19.78 20.05
CA ALA A 188 2.94 20.27 18.76
C ALA A 188 1.45 19.99 18.63
N ALA A 189 0.98 18.80 19.04
CA ALA A 189 -0.43 18.44 19.05
C ALA A 189 -1.26 19.39 19.91
N LYS A 190 -0.79 19.67 21.12
CA LYS A 190 -1.45 20.66 22.01
C LYS A 190 -1.61 22.01 21.32
N LYS A 191 -0.51 22.56 20.79
CA LYS A 191 -0.50 23.87 20.11
C LYS A 191 -1.42 23.88 18.88
N LEU A 192 -1.40 22.81 18.08
CA LEU A 192 -2.21 22.67 16.89
C LEU A 192 -3.71 22.63 17.23
N VAL A 193 -4.09 21.77 18.17
CA VAL A 193 -5.50 21.63 18.58
C VAL A 193 -6.03 22.93 19.19
N GLU A 194 -5.26 23.59 20.09
CA GLU A 194 -5.63 24.89 20.66
C GLU A 194 -5.87 25.98 19.59
N ALA A 195 -5.10 25.95 18.50
CA ALA A 195 -5.27 26.89 17.39
C ALA A 195 -6.50 26.52 16.54
N LEU A 196 -6.65 25.26 16.18
CA LEU A 196 -7.79 24.78 15.40
C LEU A 196 -9.13 25.00 16.11
N LYS A 197 -9.20 24.77 17.43
CA LYS A 197 -10.41 25.06 18.24
C LYS A 197 -10.80 26.54 18.30
N LYS A 198 -9.90 27.46 17.95
CA LYS A 198 -10.17 28.89 17.81
C LYS A 198 -10.58 29.26 16.39
N GLU A 199 -10.08 28.50 15.40
CA GLU A 199 -10.28 28.79 13.98
C GLU A 199 -11.59 28.23 13.44
N VAL A 200 -11.96 26.99 13.82
CA VAL A 200 -13.15 26.30 13.32
C VAL A 200 -14.10 25.91 14.44
N HIS A 201 -15.40 25.76 14.10
CA HIS A 201 -16.49 25.48 15.05
C HIS A 201 -16.89 24.01 15.06
N VAL A 202 -16.51 23.25 14.03
CA VAL A 202 -16.76 21.81 13.91
C VAL A 202 -15.81 20.99 14.78
N PRO A 203 -16.16 19.75 15.15
CA PRO A 203 -15.28 18.87 15.91
C PRO A 203 -13.93 18.65 15.25
N ILE A 204 -12.88 18.55 16.07
CA ILE A 204 -11.51 18.22 15.65
C ILE A 204 -11.24 16.75 15.96
N HIS A 205 -10.83 16.01 14.94
CA HIS A 205 -10.43 14.61 15.01
C HIS A 205 -8.92 14.49 14.81
N LEU A 206 -8.21 13.76 15.67
CA LEU A 206 -6.78 13.56 15.56
C LEU A 206 -6.44 12.09 15.28
N HIS A 207 -5.73 11.86 14.18
CA HIS A 207 -5.17 10.58 13.81
C HIS A 207 -3.65 10.64 13.83
N THR A 208 -2.98 9.73 14.51
CA THR A 208 -1.53 9.54 14.39
C THR A 208 -1.16 8.07 14.43
N HIS A 209 -0.05 7.73 13.80
CA HIS A 209 0.62 6.44 13.99
C HIS A 209 1.58 6.52 15.19
N ASP A 210 1.97 5.37 15.73
CA ASP A 210 2.80 5.30 16.93
C ASP A 210 4.24 4.84 16.65
N THR A 211 4.73 5.07 15.43
CA THR A 211 6.05 4.62 14.99
C THR A 211 7.17 5.16 15.89
N ALA A 212 7.05 6.38 16.36
CA ALA A 212 8.03 6.99 17.29
C ALA A 212 7.79 6.65 18.77
N GLY A 213 6.68 5.96 19.12
CA GLY A 213 6.32 5.60 20.49
C GLY A 213 5.80 6.76 21.33
N ASN A 214 5.38 7.86 20.69
CA ASN A 214 4.87 9.06 21.37
C ASN A 214 3.35 9.20 21.30
N GLY A 215 2.65 8.27 20.67
CA GLY A 215 1.26 8.42 20.29
C GLY A 215 0.31 8.66 21.47
N ILE A 216 0.44 7.91 22.58
CA ILE A 216 -0.37 8.15 23.80
C ILE A 216 -0.06 9.53 24.36
N GLY A 217 1.20 9.94 24.44
CA GLY A 217 1.59 11.28 24.89
C GLY A 217 0.99 12.39 24.01
N THR A 218 0.96 12.18 22.69
CA THR A 218 0.37 13.07 21.71
C THR A 218 -1.14 13.22 21.96
N TYR A 219 -1.85 12.13 22.19
CA TYR A 219 -3.29 12.16 22.45
C TYR A 219 -3.65 12.76 23.79
N LEU A 220 -2.87 12.52 24.85
CA LEU A 220 -3.08 13.17 26.15
C LEU A 220 -2.91 14.67 26.05
N MET A 221 -1.87 15.16 25.35
CA MET A 221 -1.68 16.59 25.13
C MET A 221 -2.77 17.20 24.23
N ALA A 222 -3.27 16.48 23.25
CA ALA A 222 -4.39 16.89 22.42
C ALA A 222 -5.71 16.93 23.23
N ALA A 223 -5.94 15.97 24.12
CA ALA A 223 -7.10 15.93 25.02
C ALA A 223 -7.11 17.14 25.97
N GLU A 224 -5.96 17.49 26.54
CA GLU A 224 -5.81 18.72 27.33
C GLU A 224 -6.14 19.99 26.53
N ALA A 225 -5.80 20.01 25.24
CA ALA A 225 -6.11 21.12 24.34
C ALA A 225 -7.58 21.13 23.85
N GLY A 226 -8.37 20.10 24.15
CA GLY A 226 -9.78 20.01 23.80
C GLY A 226 -10.09 19.35 22.48
N VAL A 227 -9.25 18.41 22.02
CA VAL A 227 -9.58 17.54 20.86
C VAL A 227 -10.88 16.78 21.13
N ASP A 228 -11.71 16.63 20.11
CA ASP A 228 -13.03 16.00 20.28
C ASP A 228 -12.98 14.49 20.05
N ILE A 229 -12.16 14.03 19.09
CA ILE A 229 -12.07 12.62 18.71
C ILE A 229 -10.61 12.26 18.45
N VAL A 230 -10.21 11.02 18.79
CA VAL A 230 -8.90 10.46 18.48
C VAL A 230 -8.99 9.04 17.93
N ASP A 231 -8.07 8.66 17.05
CA ASP A 231 -7.99 7.32 16.46
C ASP A 231 -7.11 6.40 17.29
N CYS A 232 -7.63 5.24 17.64
CA CYS A 232 -6.87 4.20 18.34
C CYS A 232 -7.05 2.84 17.65
N ALA A 233 -6.16 1.91 17.95
CA ALA A 233 -6.37 0.50 17.66
C ALA A 233 -6.43 -0.32 18.95
N ILE A 234 -7.12 -1.46 18.92
CA ILE A 234 -7.15 -2.43 20.03
C ILE A 234 -5.71 -2.81 20.39
N GLY A 235 -5.42 -3.01 21.69
CA GLY A 235 -4.07 -3.17 22.24
C GLY A 235 -3.15 -4.09 21.43
N SER A 236 -3.60 -5.30 21.13
CA SER A 236 -2.84 -6.29 20.34
C SER A 236 -2.63 -5.90 18.87
N MET A 237 -3.38 -4.91 18.36
CA MET A 237 -3.30 -4.39 16.99
C MET A 237 -2.81 -2.94 16.94
N SER A 238 -2.24 -2.45 18.02
CA SER A 238 -1.76 -1.08 18.19
C SER A 238 -0.24 -0.96 18.16
N SER A 239 0.24 0.28 18.26
CA SER A 239 1.65 0.67 18.40
C SER A 239 2.52 0.39 17.16
N THR A 240 3.78 0.77 17.22
CA THR A 240 4.74 0.71 16.10
C THR A 240 4.19 1.38 14.83
N THR A 241 3.96 0.64 13.76
CA THR A 241 3.40 1.21 12.52
C THR A 241 1.89 1.46 12.56
N SER A 242 1.19 0.98 13.59
CA SER A 242 -0.25 1.19 13.81
C SER A 242 -0.53 2.44 14.65
N GLN A 243 -1.80 2.63 15.03
CA GLN A 243 -2.25 3.72 15.89
C GLN A 243 -1.93 3.43 17.37
N PRO A 244 -1.99 4.44 18.25
CA PRO A 244 -1.85 4.26 19.68
C PRO A 244 -2.90 3.29 20.25
N SER A 245 -2.53 2.61 21.35
CA SER A 245 -3.37 1.61 21.99
C SER A 245 -4.64 2.23 22.60
N MET A 246 -5.80 1.75 22.17
CA MET A 246 -7.09 2.13 22.75
C MET A 246 -7.17 1.74 24.21
N ASN A 247 -6.75 0.51 24.56
CA ASN A 247 -6.75 0.01 25.93
C ASN A 247 -5.94 0.95 26.85
N SER A 248 -4.76 1.36 26.40
CA SER A 248 -3.90 2.27 27.19
C SER A 248 -4.50 3.68 27.32
N LEU A 249 -5.08 4.23 26.26
CA LEU A 249 -5.66 5.56 26.28
C LEU A 249 -6.91 5.61 27.17
N VAL A 250 -7.80 4.62 27.05
CA VAL A 250 -9.02 4.52 27.87
C VAL A 250 -8.68 4.48 29.36
N GLU A 251 -7.72 3.65 29.76
CA GLU A 251 -7.26 3.60 31.14
C GLU A 251 -6.55 4.89 31.61
N ALA A 252 -5.75 5.52 30.73
CA ALA A 252 -5.08 6.78 31.06
C ALA A 252 -6.07 7.95 31.29
N LEU A 253 -7.23 7.95 30.64
CA LEU A 253 -8.25 9.00 30.77
C LEU A 253 -9.34 8.64 31.78
N ARG A 254 -9.38 7.40 32.27
CA ARG A 254 -10.42 6.91 33.17
C ARG A 254 -10.49 7.72 34.45
N GLY A 255 -11.70 8.13 34.80
CA GLY A 255 -11.98 8.93 36.00
C GLY A 255 -11.52 10.39 35.91
N THR A 256 -11.05 10.85 34.76
CA THR A 256 -10.76 12.25 34.48
C THR A 256 -11.99 12.96 33.86
N GLU A 257 -11.90 14.26 33.65
CA GLU A 257 -12.91 15.03 32.89
C GLU A 257 -12.99 14.61 31.41
N ARG A 258 -11.99 13.85 30.92
CA ARG A 258 -11.89 13.36 29.56
C ARG A 258 -12.15 11.86 29.42
N ASP A 259 -12.76 11.25 30.46
CA ASP A 259 -13.12 9.84 30.45
C ASP A 259 -13.96 9.47 29.22
N THR A 260 -13.53 8.46 28.50
CA THR A 260 -14.15 8.05 27.22
C THR A 260 -15.46 7.30 27.41
N GLN A 261 -15.73 6.78 28.61
CA GLN A 261 -16.86 5.91 28.97
C GLN A 261 -16.87 4.57 28.21
N ILE A 262 -15.79 4.21 27.50
CA ILE A 262 -15.65 2.91 26.85
C ILE A 262 -15.39 1.84 27.93
N ASP A 263 -16.06 0.71 27.82
CA ASP A 263 -15.94 -0.42 28.75
C ASP A 263 -14.57 -1.10 28.65
N PRO A 264 -13.68 -1.03 29.66
CA PRO A 264 -12.37 -1.64 29.62
C PRO A 264 -12.43 -3.18 29.58
N GLU A 265 -13.44 -3.82 30.18
CA GLU A 265 -13.60 -5.27 30.14
C GLU A 265 -13.96 -5.73 28.73
N GLY A 266 -14.83 -5.00 28.05
CA GLY A 266 -15.13 -5.24 26.65
C GLY A 266 -13.91 -5.08 25.73
N LEU A 267 -13.03 -4.10 26.03
CA LEU A 267 -11.75 -3.97 25.30
C LEU A 267 -10.84 -5.16 25.48
N LEU A 268 -10.77 -5.76 26.68
CA LEU A 268 -9.96 -6.96 26.90
C LEU A 268 -10.47 -8.16 26.08
N VAL A 269 -11.79 -8.31 25.94
CA VAL A 269 -12.38 -9.37 25.11
C VAL A 269 -11.95 -9.21 23.64
N LEU A 270 -12.00 -7.98 23.11
CA LEU A 270 -11.55 -7.68 21.74
C LEU A 270 -10.04 -7.88 21.61
N ASP A 271 -9.26 -7.50 22.61
CA ASP A 271 -7.82 -7.63 22.64
C ASP A 271 -7.36 -9.09 22.61
N GLU A 272 -7.98 -9.95 23.40
CA GLU A 272 -7.71 -11.39 23.41
C GLU A 272 -8.04 -12.02 22.04
N TYR A 273 -9.16 -11.62 21.43
CA TYR A 273 -9.53 -12.09 20.10
C TYR A 273 -8.47 -11.73 19.07
N TYR A 274 -8.12 -10.44 18.95
CA TYR A 274 -7.13 -9.99 17.97
C TYR A 274 -5.72 -10.51 18.26
N ALA A 275 -5.34 -10.67 19.54
CA ALA A 275 -4.07 -11.30 19.91
C ALA A 275 -3.99 -12.77 19.46
N HIS A 276 -5.12 -13.47 19.43
CA HIS A 276 -5.19 -14.83 18.89
C HIS A 276 -5.06 -14.83 17.36
N GLU A 277 -5.89 -14.03 16.68
CA GLU A 277 -5.92 -13.97 15.21
C GLU A 277 -4.59 -13.46 14.63
N ARG A 278 -3.95 -12.48 15.24
CA ARG A 278 -2.66 -11.92 14.80
C ARG A 278 -1.58 -12.98 14.60
N LYS A 279 -1.61 -14.08 15.37
CA LYS A 279 -0.64 -15.17 15.24
C LYS A 279 -0.66 -15.83 13.87
N VAL A 280 -1.84 -15.96 13.25
CA VAL A 280 -2.02 -16.49 11.90
C VAL A 280 -1.34 -15.59 10.84
N TYR A 281 -1.31 -14.28 11.11
CA TYR A 281 -0.81 -13.27 10.18
C TYR A 281 0.63 -12.82 10.44
N LYS A 282 1.33 -13.48 11.37
CA LYS A 282 2.69 -13.06 11.80
C LYS A 282 3.70 -12.92 10.67
N VAL A 283 3.60 -13.70 9.60
CA VAL A 283 4.51 -13.64 8.45
C VAL A 283 4.37 -12.33 7.65
N PHE A 284 3.26 -11.62 7.82
CA PHE A 284 2.98 -10.35 7.15
C PHE A 284 3.35 -9.14 8.00
N GLU A 285 3.84 -9.35 9.23
CA GLU A 285 4.24 -8.24 10.10
C GLU A 285 5.42 -7.47 9.50
N SER A 286 5.41 -6.17 9.73
CA SER A 286 6.40 -5.23 9.19
C SER A 286 7.83 -5.46 9.70
N GLY A 287 7.99 -6.23 10.79
CA GLY A 287 9.29 -6.46 11.43
C GLY A 287 9.83 -5.26 12.20
N ILE A 288 9.00 -4.27 12.52
CA ILE A 288 9.34 -3.16 13.43
C ILE A 288 8.86 -3.54 14.82
N ASP A 289 9.81 -3.98 15.65
CA ASP A 289 9.50 -4.52 16.99
C ASP A 289 9.61 -3.47 18.11
N ALA A 290 10.11 -2.27 17.79
CA ALA A 290 10.31 -1.20 18.76
C ALA A 290 10.10 0.17 18.13
N PRO A 291 9.80 1.22 18.93
CA PRO A 291 9.70 2.59 18.44
C PRO A 291 10.98 3.05 17.72
N ASP A 292 10.81 3.70 16.57
CA ASP A 292 11.91 4.25 15.76
C ASP A 292 11.81 5.77 15.63
N THR A 293 12.63 6.49 16.39
CA THR A 293 12.70 7.96 16.32
C THR A 293 13.46 8.49 15.10
N ALA A 294 14.07 7.63 14.29
CA ALA A 294 14.68 8.03 13.02
C ALA A 294 13.67 8.64 12.04
N ILE A 295 12.36 8.38 12.24
CA ILE A 295 11.29 9.03 11.50
C ILE A 295 11.39 10.56 11.52
N TYR A 296 11.81 11.15 12.63
CA TYR A 296 11.98 12.60 12.73
C TYR A 296 13.17 13.16 11.92
N GLN A 297 14.10 12.30 11.50
CA GLN A 297 15.26 12.70 10.71
C GLN A 297 15.07 12.49 9.22
N TYR A 298 14.40 11.41 8.84
CA TYR A 298 14.28 10.97 7.44
C TYR A 298 12.85 11.10 6.89
N GLY A 299 11.86 11.25 7.75
CA GLY A 299 10.45 11.42 7.34
C GLY A 299 9.83 10.23 6.60
N MET A 300 10.43 9.04 6.69
CA MET A 300 9.94 7.85 5.99
C MET A 300 8.82 7.17 6.79
N PRO A 301 7.57 7.11 6.27
CA PRO A 301 6.48 6.45 6.95
C PRO A 301 6.73 4.97 7.22
N GLY A 302 6.22 4.42 8.35
CA GLY A 302 6.46 3.03 8.76
C GLY A 302 6.04 1.99 7.72
N GLY A 303 4.90 2.17 7.04
CA GLY A 303 4.47 1.29 5.96
C GLY A 303 5.40 1.33 4.73
N GLN A 304 6.00 2.49 4.46
CA GLN A 304 7.01 2.62 3.40
C GLN A 304 8.31 1.91 3.81
N TYR A 305 8.73 2.07 5.05
CA TYR A 305 9.90 1.38 5.60
C TYR A 305 9.81 -0.14 5.41
N SER A 306 8.68 -0.73 5.74
CA SER A 306 8.45 -2.16 5.60
C SER A 306 8.52 -2.63 4.15
N ASN A 307 7.90 -1.88 3.23
CA ASN A 307 7.95 -2.16 1.80
C ASN A 307 9.38 -2.07 1.25
N PHE A 308 10.13 -1.02 1.61
CA PHE A 308 11.52 -0.86 1.19
C PHE A 308 12.43 -1.97 1.72
N THR A 309 12.28 -2.35 2.98
CA THR A 309 13.08 -3.42 3.57
C THR A 309 12.85 -4.76 2.84
N ALA A 310 11.60 -5.05 2.49
CA ALA A 310 11.27 -6.25 1.71
C ALA A 310 11.89 -6.20 0.31
N GLN A 311 11.77 -5.08 -0.41
CA GLN A 311 12.36 -4.89 -1.74
C GLN A 311 13.89 -5.01 -1.74
N LEU A 312 14.55 -4.41 -0.74
CA LEU A 312 16.01 -4.49 -0.61
C LEU A 312 16.50 -5.90 -0.35
N LYS A 313 15.73 -6.68 0.44
CA LYS A 313 16.01 -8.11 0.65
C LYS A 313 15.91 -8.90 -0.65
N GLU A 314 14.88 -8.67 -1.44
CA GLU A 314 14.70 -9.32 -2.75
C GLU A 314 15.77 -8.93 -3.78
N MET A 315 16.21 -7.66 -3.73
CA MET A 315 17.28 -7.15 -4.59
C MET A 315 18.69 -7.55 -4.13
N GLY A 316 18.83 -8.26 -2.99
CA GLY A 316 20.15 -8.65 -2.44
C GLY A 316 21.00 -7.49 -1.92
N VAL A 317 20.41 -6.30 -1.70
CA VAL A 317 21.13 -5.04 -1.37
C VAL A 317 20.90 -4.62 0.08
N VAL A 318 20.70 -5.57 0.99
CA VAL A 318 20.35 -5.30 2.41
C VAL A 318 21.35 -4.39 3.15
N ASN A 319 22.59 -4.35 2.70
CA ASN A 319 23.66 -3.59 3.38
C ASN A 319 23.61 -2.06 3.16
N ASN A 320 22.75 -1.54 2.27
CA ASN A 320 22.69 -0.10 1.91
C ASN A 320 21.49 0.65 2.49
N PHE A 321 20.82 0.13 3.51
CA PHE A 321 19.61 0.76 4.05
C PHE A 321 19.85 2.21 4.58
N LYS A 322 21.01 2.48 5.15
CA LYS A 322 21.38 3.84 5.60
C LYS A 322 21.48 4.83 4.43
N GLU A 323 22.01 4.35 3.30
CA GLU A 323 22.13 5.17 2.09
C GLU A 323 20.76 5.45 1.47
N ILE A 324 19.88 4.45 1.44
CA ILE A 324 18.52 4.61 0.92
C ILE A 324 17.72 5.60 1.76
N ARG A 325 17.82 5.57 3.09
CA ARG A 325 17.19 6.59 3.94
C ARG A 325 17.68 8.00 3.57
N ARG A 326 18.99 8.15 3.30
CA ARG A 326 19.56 9.42 2.85
C ARG A 326 18.98 9.84 1.50
N LEU A 327 18.98 8.93 0.52
CA LEU A 327 18.45 9.20 -0.82
C LEU A 327 16.95 9.47 -0.80
N TYR A 328 16.19 8.81 0.08
CA TYR A 328 14.77 9.09 0.28
C TYR A 328 14.53 10.54 0.73
N LYS A 329 15.35 11.04 1.65
CA LYS A 329 15.30 12.43 2.08
C LYS A 329 15.69 13.39 0.95
N GLU A 330 16.75 13.08 0.20
CA GLU A 330 17.17 13.90 -0.96
C GLU A 330 16.11 13.92 -2.05
N ALA A 331 15.45 12.77 -2.32
CA ALA A 331 14.34 12.67 -3.25
C ALA A 331 13.14 13.54 -2.81
N ASP A 332 12.79 13.52 -1.52
CA ASP A 332 11.75 14.37 -0.95
C ASP A 332 12.07 15.88 -1.16
N GLU A 333 13.31 16.26 -0.88
CA GLU A 333 13.77 17.65 -1.12
C GLU A 333 13.73 18.05 -2.60
N LEU A 334 14.06 17.14 -3.52
CA LEU A 334 13.98 17.36 -4.97
C LEU A 334 12.54 17.49 -5.46
N LEU A 335 11.60 16.81 -4.81
CA LEU A 335 10.16 16.90 -5.09
C LEU A 335 9.48 18.11 -4.43
N GLY A 336 10.18 18.84 -3.55
CA GLY A 336 9.66 20.02 -2.86
C GLY A 336 9.17 19.77 -1.45
N ASN A 337 9.68 18.74 -0.75
CA ASN A 337 9.28 18.31 0.60
C ASN A 337 7.77 18.01 0.67
N ILE A 338 7.33 17.11 -0.19
CA ILE A 338 5.91 16.79 -0.33
C ILE A 338 5.38 15.95 0.83
N ILE A 339 4.07 15.94 0.97
CA ILE A 339 3.37 15.10 1.94
C ILE A 339 3.58 13.62 1.57
N LYS A 340 4.04 12.81 2.52
CA LYS A 340 4.36 11.38 2.30
C LYS A 340 3.21 10.47 2.70
N VAL A 341 2.18 10.44 1.86
CA VAL A 341 1.00 9.56 1.98
C VAL A 341 0.69 8.97 0.61
N THR A 342 0.04 7.82 0.53
CA THR A 342 -0.36 7.25 -0.77
C THR A 342 -1.27 8.20 -1.55
N PRO A 343 -0.98 8.52 -2.85
CA PRO A 343 0.07 7.95 -3.70
C PRO A 343 1.45 8.66 -3.66
N THR A 344 1.59 9.86 -3.12
CA THR A 344 2.82 10.65 -3.15
C THR A 344 4.02 9.98 -2.50
N SER A 345 3.81 9.17 -1.45
CA SER A 345 4.88 8.39 -0.82
C SER A 345 5.54 7.39 -1.79
N LYS A 346 4.78 6.86 -2.79
CA LYS A 346 5.34 6.04 -3.87
C LYS A 346 6.29 6.86 -4.73
N VAL A 347 5.91 8.10 -5.08
CA VAL A 347 6.75 8.99 -5.91
C VAL A 347 8.12 9.23 -5.27
N VAL A 348 8.16 9.54 -3.97
CA VAL A 348 9.43 9.72 -3.24
C VAL A 348 10.26 8.45 -3.25
N GLY A 349 9.61 7.31 -3.04
CA GLY A 349 10.25 6.01 -3.04
C GLY A 349 10.85 5.62 -4.39
N ASP A 350 10.08 5.76 -5.46
CA ASP A 350 10.51 5.46 -6.81
C ASP A 350 11.69 6.33 -7.24
N LEU A 351 11.66 7.64 -6.90
CA LEU A 351 12.78 8.55 -7.16
C LEU A 351 14.03 8.15 -6.35
N ALA A 352 13.90 7.78 -5.08
CA ALA A 352 15.03 7.37 -4.26
C ALA A 352 15.72 6.09 -4.81
N ILE A 353 14.95 5.11 -5.25
CA ILE A 353 15.50 3.89 -5.89
C ILE A 353 16.12 4.23 -7.24
N PHE A 354 15.49 5.08 -8.04
CA PHE A 354 16.04 5.56 -9.30
C PHE A 354 17.39 6.24 -9.10
N MET A 355 17.50 7.12 -8.09
CA MET A 355 18.75 7.78 -7.74
C MET A 355 19.83 6.77 -7.34
N GLN A 356 19.49 5.80 -6.48
CA GLN A 356 20.43 4.76 -6.07
C GLN A 356 20.97 3.95 -7.25
N ARG A 357 20.10 3.51 -8.15
CA ARG A 357 20.47 2.67 -9.31
C ARG A 357 21.36 3.37 -10.31
N ASN A 358 21.17 4.68 -10.45
CA ASN A 358 21.93 5.49 -11.39
C ASN A 358 23.10 6.25 -10.71
N ASN A 359 23.43 5.93 -9.46
CA ASN A 359 24.43 6.62 -8.64
C ASN A 359 24.25 8.15 -8.59
N LEU A 360 22.98 8.57 -8.51
CA LEU A 360 22.62 9.99 -8.45
C LEU A 360 22.54 10.47 -7.00
N THR A 361 22.90 11.74 -6.82
CA THR A 361 22.72 12.52 -5.60
C THR A 361 21.92 13.78 -5.92
N LYS A 362 21.49 14.50 -4.90
CA LYS A 362 20.81 15.79 -5.08
C LYS A 362 21.65 16.79 -5.91
N GLU A 363 22.98 16.72 -5.82
CA GLU A 363 23.89 17.62 -6.51
C GLU A 363 24.08 17.25 -7.99
N ASN A 364 24.33 15.95 -8.29
CA ASN A 364 24.68 15.54 -9.64
C ASN A 364 23.45 15.25 -10.54
N ILE A 365 22.26 15.12 -9.98
CA ILE A 365 21.02 14.81 -10.73
C ILE A 365 20.70 15.89 -11.78
N PHE A 366 21.10 17.15 -11.53
CA PHE A 366 20.90 18.26 -12.45
C PHE A 366 21.83 18.23 -13.68
N THR A 367 22.87 17.40 -13.66
CA THR A 367 23.81 17.20 -14.76
C THR A 367 23.70 15.81 -15.35
N GLU A 368 23.95 14.77 -14.54
CA GLU A 368 23.95 13.37 -14.99
C GLU A 368 22.54 12.81 -15.19
N GLY A 369 21.54 13.35 -14.47
CA GLY A 369 20.14 12.92 -14.58
C GLY A 369 19.39 13.44 -15.80
N ARG A 370 19.92 14.46 -16.53
CA ARG A 370 19.18 15.15 -17.62
C ARG A 370 18.75 14.24 -18.75
N GLU A 371 19.60 13.30 -19.12
CA GLU A 371 19.35 12.41 -20.26
C GLU A 371 18.61 11.14 -19.87
N LEU A 372 18.44 10.90 -18.57
CA LEU A 372 17.81 9.69 -18.05
C LEU A 372 16.28 9.77 -18.17
N SER A 373 15.63 8.61 -18.24
CA SER A 373 14.17 8.47 -18.17
C SER A 373 13.76 8.20 -16.73
N TYR A 374 13.00 9.12 -16.18
CA TYR A 374 12.50 9.02 -14.80
C TYR A 374 11.35 8.02 -14.68
N PRO A 375 11.10 7.45 -13.50
CA PRO A 375 9.93 6.59 -13.24
C PRO A 375 8.62 7.31 -13.59
N ASP A 376 7.65 6.56 -14.12
CA ASP A 376 6.37 7.14 -14.55
C ASP A 376 5.66 7.88 -13.42
N SER A 377 5.70 7.35 -12.18
CA SER A 377 5.12 8.03 -11.01
C SER A 377 5.72 9.41 -10.73
N VAL A 378 7.02 9.60 -11.00
CA VAL A 378 7.71 10.89 -10.84
C VAL A 378 7.32 11.85 -11.98
N VAL A 379 7.19 11.32 -13.18
CA VAL A 379 6.72 12.09 -14.35
C VAL A 379 5.29 12.54 -14.15
N GLU A 380 4.38 11.65 -13.77
CA GLU A 380 2.96 11.94 -13.49
C GLU A 380 2.80 12.98 -12.38
N TYR A 381 3.64 12.92 -11.35
CA TYR A 381 3.66 13.94 -10.29
C TYR A 381 3.95 15.33 -10.90
N PHE A 382 5.01 15.45 -11.68
CA PHE A 382 5.40 16.74 -12.28
C PHE A 382 4.49 17.20 -13.42
N GLU A 383 3.80 16.29 -14.10
CA GLU A 383 2.70 16.61 -15.02
C GLU A 383 1.50 17.22 -14.29
N GLY A 384 1.35 16.99 -12.98
CA GLY A 384 0.24 17.46 -12.16
C GLY A 384 -0.93 16.48 -12.09
N LEU A 385 -0.75 15.21 -12.52
CA LEU A 385 -1.78 14.17 -12.50
C LEU A 385 -2.17 13.72 -11.08
N LEU A 386 -1.33 13.99 -10.09
CA LEU A 386 -1.64 13.74 -8.67
C LEU A 386 -2.19 14.99 -7.96
N GLY A 387 -2.23 16.14 -8.59
CA GLY A 387 -2.66 17.41 -8.01
C GLY A 387 -1.54 18.44 -7.94
N GLN A 388 -1.69 19.45 -7.09
CA GLN A 388 -0.77 20.58 -6.95
C GLN A 388 -0.22 20.64 -5.52
N PRO A 389 1.11 20.57 -5.30
CA PRO A 389 1.68 20.73 -3.97
C PRO A 389 1.60 22.17 -3.48
N GLU A 390 1.52 22.36 -2.16
CA GLU A 390 1.60 23.69 -1.57
C GLU A 390 2.95 24.32 -1.89
N GLY A 391 2.96 25.58 -2.33
CA GLY A 391 4.16 26.27 -2.78
C GLY A 391 4.57 26.02 -4.22
N GLY A 392 3.88 25.12 -4.93
CA GLY A 392 4.17 24.77 -6.33
C GLY A 392 5.29 23.74 -6.51
N PHE A 393 5.56 23.37 -7.74
CA PHE A 393 6.62 22.40 -8.07
C PHE A 393 8.00 23.04 -8.11
N PRO A 394 9.09 22.30 -7.75
CA PRO A 394 10.47 22.74 -7.99
C PRO A 394 10.77 22.81 -9.50
N GLU A 395 10.65 24.00 -10.08
CA GLU A 395 10.61 24.22 -11.53
C GLU A 395 11.89 23.77 -12.27
N GLU A 396 13.06 23.85 -11.64
CA GLU A 396 14.31 23.41 -12.28
C GLU A 396 14.31 21.90 -12.49
N PHE A 397 13.95 21.14 -11.43
CA PHE A 397 13.90 19.68 -11.50
C PHE A 397 12.71 19.21 -12.34
N ARG A 398 11.56 19.89 -12.26
CA ARG A 398 10.39 19.63 -13.09
C ARG A 398 10.72 19.62 -14.58
N ARG A 399 11.50 20.61 -15.06
CA ARG A 399 11.91 20.69 -16.48
C ARG A 399 12.81 19.52 -16.90
N ILE A 400 13.66 19.03 -16.00
CA ILE A 400 14.53 17.90 -16.28
C ILE A 400 13.70 16.61 -16.42
N VAL A 401 12.73 16.42 -15.53
CA VAL A 401 11.87 15.22 -15.53
C VAL A 401 10.92 15.22 -16.72
N LEU A 402 10.25 16.35 -17.00
CA LEU A 402 9.21 16.43 -18.03
C LEU A 402 9.77 16.49 -19.44
N LYS A 403 10.98 17.04 -19.62
CA LYS A 403 11.55 17.27 -20.97
C LYS A 403 10.55 18.03 -21.87
N ASP A 404 10.03 17.37 -22.90
CA ASP A 404 9.09 17.95 -23.87
C ASP A 404 7.59 17.78 -23.48
N ARG A 405 7.30 17.15 -22.33
CA ARG A 405 5.93 16.94 -21.87
C ARG A 405 5.32 18.23 -21.31
N THR A 406 4.05 18.43 -21.58
CA THR A 406 3.30 19.61 -21.12
C THR A 406 2.53 19.27 -19.85
N PRO A 407 2.72 20.03 -18.74
CA PRO A 407 1.91 19.88 -17.55
C PRO A 407 0.42 20.12 -17.82
N ILE A 408 -0.43 19.42 -17.08
CA ILE A 408 -1.86 19.66 -17.15
C ILE A 408 -2.25 20.91 -16.34
N GLU A 409 -3.29 21.57 -16.80
CA GLU A 409 -3.93 22.70 -16.09
C GLU A 409 -5.27 22.23 -15.50
N GLY A 410 -5.50 22.54 -14.22
CA GLY A 410 -6.75 22.20 -13.54
C GLY A 410 -6.73 20.83 -12.87
N ARG A 411 -7.91 20.35 -12.46
CA ARG A 411 -8.09 19.12 -11.71
C ARG A 411 -8.09 17.90 -12.64
N PRO A 412 -7.17 16.92 -12.43
CA PRO A 412 -7.01 15.78 -13.34
C PRO A 412 -8.31 15.01 -13.58
N GLY A 413 -9.10 14.72 -12.53
CA GLY A 413 -10.35 13.97 -12.65
C GLY A 413 -11.42 14.64 -13.51
N ALA A 414 -11.38 15.97 -13.66
CA ALA A 414 -12.29 16.69 -14.54
C ALA A 414 -11.86 16.65 -16.02
N LEU A 415 -10.59 16.32 -16.27
CA LEU A 415 -10.03 16.24 -17.63
C LEU A 415 -10.14 14.83 -18.21
N LEU A 416 -10.30 13.82 -17.37
CA LEU A 416 -10.46 12.44 -17.79
C LEU A 416 -11.85 12.22 -18.41
N PRO A 417 -11.97 11.43 -19.48
CA PRO A 417 -13.25 11.06 -20.05
C PRO A 417 -14.07 10.22 -19.08
N ASP A 418 -15.38 10.43 -19.09
CA ASP A 418 -16.30 9.61 -18.29
C ASP A 418 -16.18 8.11 -18.64
N VAL A 419 -16.19 7.27 -17.61
CA VAL A 419 -16.23 5.82 -17.76
C VAL A 419 -17.63 5.38 -18.20
N ASP A 420 -17.70 4.59 -19.25
CA ASP A 420 -18.94 3.96 -19.74
C ASP A 420 -19.22 2.69 -18.92
N PHE A 421 -20.02 2.81 -17.87
CA PHE A 421 -20.36 1.70 -16.97
C PHE A 421 -21.19 0.60 -17.65
N ASP A 422 -21.97 0.95 -18.69
CA ASP A 422 -22.79 -0.04 -19.40
C ASP A 422 -21.91 -0.96 -20.25
N LYS A 423 -20.89 -0.41 -20.90
CA LYS A 423 -19.87 -1.21 -21.61
C LYS A 423 -19.09 -2.13 -20.68
N ILE A 424 -18.73 -1.64 -19.49
CA ILE A 424 -18.07 -2.51 -18.49
C ILE A 424 -19.01 -3.63 -18.07
N ALA A 425 -20.27 -3.34 -17.81
CA ALA A 425 -21.25 -4.35 -17.43
C ALA A 425 -21.45 -5.41 -18.54
N GLU A 426 -21.48 -5.00 -19.79
CA GLU A 426 -21.55 -5.91 -20.95
C GLU A 426 -20.30 -6.79 -21.05
N PHE A 427 -19.11 -6.17 -20.99
CA PHE A 427 -17.83 -6.89 -20.98
C PHE A 427 -17.74 -7.95 -19.87
N LEU A 428 -18.14 -7.61 -18.65
CA LEU A 428 -18.12 -8.54 -17.52
C LEU A 428 -19.07 -9.71 -17.70
N ARG A 429 -20.28 -9.46 -18.26
CA ARG A 429 -21.23 -10.55 -18.57
C ARG A 429 -20.72 -11.49 -19.65
N GLU A 430 -20.08 -10.97 -20.68
CA GLU A 430 -19.57 -11.77 -21.79
C GLU A 430 -18.38 -12.64 -21.40
N ASN A 431 -17.47 -12.14 -20.55
CA ASN A 431 -16.19 -12.79 -20.29
C ASN A 431 -16.16 -13.60 -19.00
N TYR A 432 -16.92 -13.21 -17.97
CA TYR A 432 -16.80 -13.80 -16.64
C TYR A 432 -18.05 -14.51 -16.13
N TYR A 433 -18.97 -14.90 -17.00
CA TYR A 433 -20.16 -15.71 -16.66
C TYR A 433 -20.91 -15.16 -15.45
N MET A 434 -21.27 -13.90 -15.48
CA MET A 434 -22.09 -13.33 -14.43
C MET A 434 -23.51 -13.87 -14.58
N ASP A 435 -24.05 -14.42 -13.51
CA ASP A 435 -25.41 -14.93 -13.48
C ASP A 435 -26.39 -13.85 -14.00
N THR A 436 -27.16 -14.19 -15.01
CA THR A 436 -28.19 -13.30 -15.60
C THR A 436 -29.29 -12.94 -14.61
N MET A 437 -29.38 -13.66 -13.50
CA MET A 437 -30.33 -13.46 -12.40
C MET A 437 -29.73 -12.60 -11.27
N GLU A 438 -28.51 -12.08 -11.41
CA GLU A 438 -27.83 -11.29 -10.39
C GLU A 438 -28.56 -9.98 -10.12
N LYS A 439 -28.63 -9.60 -8.85
CA LYS A 439 -29.25 -8.34 -8.44
C LYS A 439 -28.52 -7.14 -9.03
N PRO A 440 -29.22 -6.07 -9.46
CA PRO A 440 -28.59 -4.88 -10.04
C PRO A 440 -27.52 -4.25 -9.14
N GLU A 441 -27.74 -4.22 -7.81
CA GLU A 441 -26.80 -3.66 -6.84
C GLU A 441 -25.46 -4.40 -6.86
N VAL A 442 -25.48 -5.74 -6.98
CA VAL A 442 -24.25 -6.56 -7.08
C VAL A 442 -23.50 -6.28 -8.38
N MET A 443 -24.23 -6.07 -9.50
CA MET A 443 -23.62 -5.70 -10.76
C MET A 443 -22.96 -4.31 -10.68
N GLU A 444 -23.57 -3.35 -9.98
CA GLU A 444 -22.96 -2.03 -9.78
C GLU A 444 -21.63 -2.10 -9.00
N GLN A 445 -21.56 -2.94 -7.95
CA GLN A 445 -20.33 -3.22 -7.22
C GLN A 445 -19.23 -3.80 -8.11
N LYS A 446 -19.56 -4.75 -8.98
CA LYS A 446 -18.65 -5.41 -9.92
C LYS A 446 -18.13 -4.44 -10.97
N VAL A 447 -19.00 -3.64 -11.55
CA VAL A 447 -18.66 -2.59 -12.52
C VAL A 447 -17.71 -1.55 -11.92
N LEU A 448 -17.99 -1.11 -10.69
CA LEU A 448 -17.09 -0.20 -9.97
C LEU A 448 -15.75 -0.85 -9.67
N SER A 449 -15.72 -2.11 -9.28
CA SER A 449 -14.50 -2.84 -9.00
C SER A 449 -13.60 -2.95 -10.24
N TYR A 450 -14.21 -3.24 -11.38
CA TYR A 450 -13.50 -3.24 -12.65
C TYR A 450 -13.01 -1.85 -13.06
N ALA A 451 -13.87 -0.83 -12.95
CA ALA A 451 -13.51 0.54 -13.29
C ALA A 451 -12.33 1.07 -12.44
N LEU A 452 -12.24 0.66 -11.18
CA LEU A 452 -11.16 1.05 -10.27
C LEU A 452 -9.87 0.25 -10.49
N TYR A 453 -9.97 -1.04 -10.79
CA TYR A 453 -8.83 -1.95 -10.85
C TYR A 453 -9.04 -3.04 -11.91
N PRO A 454 -9.01 -2.72 -13.22
CA PRO A 454 -9.36 -3.66 -14.28
C PRO A 454 -8.62 -5.01 -14.17
N ARG A 455 -7.29 -5.00 -14.24
CA ARG A 455 -6.47 -6.24 -14.19
C ARG A 455 -6.65 -7.02 -12.88
N VAL A 456 -6.67 -6.33 -11.75
CA VAL A 456 -6.84 -7.00 -10.43
C VAL A 456 -8.20 -7.67 -10.33
N TYR A 457 -9.23 -7.05 -10.90
CA TYR A 457 -10.56 -7.61 -10.89
C TYR A 457 -10.69 -8.78 -11.88
N GLU A 458 -10.04 -8.71 -13.05
CA GLU A 458 -9.91 -9.83 -13.99
C GLU A 458 -9.23 -11.03 -13.33
N ASP A 459 -8.06 -10.84 -12.71
CA ASP A 459 -7.35 -11.87 -11.95
C ASP A 459 -8.20 -12.49 -10.83
N TYR A 460 -9.05 -11.68 -10.18
CA TYR A 460 -10.01 -12.16 -9.19
C TYR A 460 -11.09 -13.02 -9.82
N CYS A 461 -11.66 -12.60 -10.95
CA CYS A 461 -12.69 -13.36 -11.68
C CYS A 461 -12.14 -14.68 -12.19
N GLU A 462 -10.95 -14.69 -12.79
CA GLU A 462 -10.26 -15.91 -13.25
C GLU A 462 -10.00 -16.88 -12.10
N HIS A 463 -9.52 -16.35 -10.97
CA HIS A 463 -9.31 -17.15 -9.77
C HIS A 463 -10.63 -17.75 -9.25
N PHE A 464 -11.70 -16.94 -9.25
CA PHE A 464 -13.02 -17.41 -8.83
C PHE A 464 -13.58 -18.49 -9.77
N GLN A 465 -13.38 -18.37 -11.09
CA GLN A 465 -13.74 -19.41 -12.05
C GLN A 465 -12.96 -20.72 -11.83
N ALA A 466 -11.66 -20.60 -11.49
CA ALA A 466 -10.79 -21.77 -11.30
C ALA A 466 -11.02 -22.47 -9.95
N TYR A 467 -11.25 -21.72 -8.87
CA TYR A 467 -11.21 -22.23 -7.49
C TYR A 467 -12.49 -21.97 -6.69
N ASN A 468 -13.49 -21.26 -7.26
CA ASN A 468 -14.71 -20.87 -6.58
C ASN A 468 -14.43 -19.92 -5.37
N ASP A 469 -15.39 -19.77 -4.44
CA ASP A 469 -15.34 -18.85 -3.31
C ASP A 469 -14.40 -19.34 -2.21
N VAL A 470 -13.12 -18.97 -2.29
CA VAL A 470 -12.10 -19.31 -1.29
C VAL A 470 -12.25 -18.55 0.03
N SER A 471 -13.17 -17.56 0.11
CA SER A 471 -13.44 -16.84 1.37
C SER A 471 -13.98 -17.75 2.48
N LYS A 472 -14.47 -18.93 2.11
CA LYS A 472 -15.00 -19.98 3.01
C LYS A 472 -13.91 -20.79 3.73
N LEU A 473 -12.66 -20.75 3.21
CA LEU A 473 -11.52 -21.42 3.84
C LEU A 473 -11.13 -20.75 5.14
N GLU A 474 -10.66 -21.55 6.13
CA GLU A 474 -9.96 -21.01 7.29
C GLU A 474 -8.69 -20.28 6.85
N SER A 475 -8.33 -19.17 7.53
CA SER A 475 -7.22 -18.33 7.10
C SER A 475 -5.87 -19.05 7.15
N HIS A 476 -5.64 -19.91 8.14
CA HIS A 476 -4.42 -20.72 8.16
C HIS A 476 -4.36 -21.70 6.98
N VAL A 477 -5.49 -22.26 6.56
CA VAL A 477 -5.56 -23.15 5.38
C VAL A 477 -5.31 -22.37 4.09
N TYR A 478 -5.88 -21.18 4.00
CA TYR A 478 -5.69 -20.32 2.83
C TYR A 478 -4.23 -19.90 2.61
N PHE A 479 -3.52 -19.50 3.70
CA PHE A 479 -2.16 -19.00 3.59
C PHE A 479 -1.09 -20.10 3.64
N TYR A 480 -1.32 -21.16 4.40
CA TYR A 480 -0.29 -22.17 4.70
C TYR A 480 -0.64 -23.56 4.20
N GLY A 481 -1.88 -23.79 3.75
CA GLY A 481 -2.37 -25.11 3.41
C GLY A 481 -2.56 -26.02 4.65
N LEU A 482 -2.82 -27.29 4.39
CA LEU A 482 -2.91 -28.34 5.41
C LEU A 482 -1.63 -29.20 5.41
N ARG A 483 -1.18 -29.60 6.57
CA ARG A 483 -0.11 -30.60 6.72
C ARG A 483 -0.70 -32.01 6.59
N PRO A 484 0.09 -33.01 6.20
CA PRO A 484 -0.37 -34.39 6.20
C PRO A 484 -0.95 -34.81 7.55
N GLY A 485 -2.20 -35.31 7.53
CA GLY A 485 -2.98 -35.67 8.69
C GLY A 485 -3.85 -34.59 9.30
N GLU A 486 -3.66 -33.32 8.93
CA GLU A 486 -4.52 -32.22 9.37
C GLU A 486 -5.87 -32.24 8.64
N GLU A 487 -6.89 -31.74 9.35
CA GLU A 487 -8.26 -31.65 8.84
C GLU A 487 -8.83 -30.25 9.02
N THR A 488 -9.75 -29.87 8.15
CA THR A 488 -10.50 -28.62 8.23
C THR A 488 -11.96 -28.85 7.85
N VAL A 489 -12.84 -28.01 8.40
CA VAL A 489 -14.26 -28.00 8.03
C VAL A 489 -14.53 -26.78 7.19
N ILE A 490 -15.17 -26.98 6.04
CA ILE A 490 -15.60 -25.89 5.15
C ILE A 490 -17.11 -25.87 5.14
N GLN A 491 -17.70 -24.75 5.60
CA GLN A 491 -19.13 -24.53 5.49
C GLN A 491 -19.45 -23.96 4.10
N ILE A 492 -20.04 -24.77 3.22
CA ILE A 492 -20.43 -24.35 1.88
C ILE A 492 -21.70 -23.50 1.93
N GLU A 493 -22.69 -23.93 2.69
CA GLU A 493 -23.95 -23.25 2.97
C GLU A 493 -24.34 -23.52 4.42
N GLU A 494 -25.30 -22.76 4.94
CA GLU A 494 -25.79 -22.95 6.30
C GLU A 494 -26.30 -24.39 6.49
N GLY A 495 -25.69 -25.13 7.42
CA GLY A 495 -26.00 -26.53 7.69
C GLY A 495 -25.38 -27.54 6.72
N ASN A 496 -24.53 -27.11 5.79
CA ASN A 496 -23.82 -28.00 4.85
C ASN A 496 -22.31 -27.85 5.04
N ASP A 497 -21.77 -28.65 5.96
CA ASP A 497 -20.35 -28.65 6.30
C ASP A 497 -19.63 -29.81 5.61
N ILE A 498 -18.47 -29.54 5.04
CA ILE A 498 -17.59 -30.55 4.45
C ILE A 498 -16.33 -30.68 5.30
N LEU A 499 -16.09 -31.88 5.80
CA LEU A 499 -14.85 -32.24 6.47
C LEU A 499 -13.81 -32.67 5.43
N ILE A 500 -12.68 -31.99 5.39
CA ILE A 500 -11.56 -32.31 4.52
C ILE A 500 -10.34 -32.61 5.35
N LYS A 501 -9.76 -33.79 5.14
CA LYS A 501 -8.49 -34.19 5.73
C LYS A 501 -7.44 -34.32 4.64
N PHE A 502 -6.31 -33.67 4.79
CA PHE A 502 -5.18 -33.85 3.89
C PHE A 502 -4.39 -35.08 4.31
N VAL A 503 -4.30 -36.07 3.44
CA VAL A 503 -3.67 -37.37 3.74
C VAL A 503 -2.18 -37.31 3.44
N GLN A 504 -1.82 -37.02 2.17
CA GLN A 504 -0.43 -36.93 1.74
C GLN A 504 -0.28 -36.25 0.38
N MET A 505 0.95 -35.89 0.07
CA MET A 505 1.38 -35.34 -1.22
C MET A 505 2.54 -36.19 -1.76
N SER A 506 2.47 -36.53 -3.05
CA SER A 506 3.57 -37.24 -3.72
C SER A 506 4.76 -36.31 -3.99
N GLU A 507 5.93 -36.89 -4.25
CA GLU A 507 7.01 -36.17 -4.93
C GLU A 507 6.53 -35.74 -6.35
N PRO A 508 7.12 -34.67 -6.91
CA PRO A 508 6.77 -34.23 -8.26
C PRO A 508 7.18 -35.28 -9.29
N ASP A 509 6.31 -35.49 -10.29
CA ASP A 509 6.65 -36.33 -11.45
C ASP A 509 7.62 -35.61 -12.40
N GLU A 510 8.01 -36.27 -13.49
CA GLU A 510 8.93 -35.72 -14.48
C GLU A 510 8.44 -34.42 -15.15
N LYS A 511 7.14 -34.14 -15.07
CA LYS A 511 6.49 -32.93 -15.59
C LYS A 511 6.22 -31.89 -14.50
N GLY A 512 6.67 -32.16 -13.28
CA GLY A 512 6.47 -31.26 -12.13
C GLY A 512 5.10 -31.35 -11.47
N TYR A 513 4.28 -32.36 -11.78
CA TYR A 513 2.99 -32.54 -11.12
C TYR A 513 3.15 -33.35 -9.84
N ARG A 514 2.47 -32.91 -8.77
CA ARG A 514 2.26 -33.65 -7.53
C ARG A 514 0.84 -34.18 -7.47
N THR A 515 0.66 -35.36 -6.91
CA THR A 515 -0.65 -35.91 -6.57
C THR A 515 -0.93 -35.62 -5.11
N LEU A 516 -2.00 -34.90 -4.82
CA LEU A 516 -2.50 -34.62 -3.49
C LEU A 516 -3.64 -35.59 -3.19
N GLN A 517 -3.60 -36.22 -2.00
CA GLN A 517 -4.63 -37.13 -1.54
C GLN A 517 -5.38 -36.53 -0.36
N PHE A 518 -6.71 -36.52 -0.48
CA PHE A 518 -7.61 -36.01 0.54
C PHE A 518 -8.63 -37.06 0.93
N GLU A 519 -9.15 -36.97 2.13
CA GLU A 519 -10.37 -37.63 2.59
C GLU A 519 -11.43 -36.53 2.77
N VAL A 520 -12.52 -36.63 1.98
CA VAL A 520 -13.62 -35.65 1.97
C VAL A 520 -14.88 -36.37 2.49
N ASN A 521 -15.36 -36.00 3.68
CA ASN A 521 -16.47 -36.68 4.37
C ASN A 521 -16.29 -38.21 4.42
N GLY A 522 -15.06 -38.69 4.68
CA GLY A 522 -14.72 -40.11 4.74
C GLY A 522 -14.45 -40.78 3.38
N PHE A 523 -14.52 -40.05 2.26
CA PHE A 523 -14.24 -40.59 0.93
C PHE A 523 -12.91 -40.07 0.39
N TYR A 524 -12.08 -41.00 -0.08
CA TYR A 524 -10.80 -40.65 -0.72
C TYR A 524 -11.01 -39.87 -2.02
N ARG A 525 -10.21 -38.83 -2.20
CA ARG A 525 -10.12 -38.01 -3.40
C ARG A 525 -8.67 -37.72 -3.74
N GLU A 526 -8.37 -37.71 -5.02
CA GLU A 526 -7.04 -37.33 -5.52
C GLU A 526 -7.17 -36.16 -6.50
N THR A 527 -6.19 -35.26 -6.42
CA THR A 527 -6.05 -34.18 -7.40
C THR A 527 -4.60 -34.01 -7.79
N ARG A 528 -4.33 -33.65 -9.03
CA ARG A 528 -2.98 -33.36 -9.52
C ARG A 528 -2.80 -31.87 -9.66
N VAL A 529 -1.73 -31.35 -9.10
CA VAL A 529 -1.37 -29.94 -9.16
C VAL A 529 0.06 -29.78 -9.67
N LEU A 530 0.30 -28.73 -10.44
CA LEU A 530 1.64 -28.38 -10.86
C LEU A 530 2.39 -27.76 -9.66
N ASP A 531 3.57 -28.28 -9.34
CA ASP A 531 4.44 -27.69 -8.34
C ASP A 531 5.15 -26.47 -8.95
N LYS A 532 4.78 -25.29 -8.53
CA LYS A 532 5.36 -24.02 -9.03
C LYS A 532 6.84 -23.87 -8.68
N ASN A 533 7.33 -24.61 -7.67
CA ASN A 533 8.74 -24.63 -7.29
C ASN A 533 9.55 -25.72 -8.03
N PHE A 534 8.86 -26.57 -8.81
CA PHE A 534 9.55 -27.58 -9.60
C PHE A 534 10.14 -26.91 -10.83
N GLU A 535 11.46 -26.73 -10.82
CA GLU A 535 12.18 -26.30 -12.02
C GLU A 535 12.08 -27.42 -13.08
N VAL A 536 11.13 -27.31 -13.98
CA VAL A 536 11.17 -28.09 -15.22
C VAL A 536 12.44 -27.67 -15.94
N LYS A 537 13.37 -28.61 -16.14
CA LYS A 537 14.63 -28.35 -16.86
C LYS A 537 14.45 -27.78 -18.27
N ALA A 538 13.22 -27.60 -18.75
CA ALA A 538 12.85 -27.22 -20.11
C ALA A 538 12.49 -25.74 -20.31
N ASP A 539 12.30 -24.94 -19.26
CA ASP A 539 11.91 -23.54 -19.45
C ASP A 539 12.80 -22.56 -18.65
N ARG A 540 14.12 -22.70 -18.86
CA ARG A 540 15.02 -21.60 -18.51
C ARG A 540 14.80 -20.50 -19.54
N ARG A 541 14.07 -19.47 -19.20
CA ARG A 541 14.14 -18.22 -19.97
C ARG A 541 15.60 -17.89 -20.20
N LEU A 542 15.94 -17.55 -21.43
CA LEU A 542 17.31 -17.22 -21.79
C LEU A 542 17.79 -16.12 -20.83
N LYS A 543 18.93 -16.34 -20.21
CA LYS A 543 19.61 -15.27 -19.48
C LYS A 543 20.38 -14.42 -20.46
N MET A 544 20.46 -13.12 -20.18
CA MET A 544 21.32 -12.24 -20.97
C MET A 544 22.77 -12.75 -20.90
N ASP A 545 23.51 -12.72 -22.00
CA ASP A 545 24.95 -12.89 -21.97
C ASP A 545 25.59 -11.54 -21.65
N PRO A 546 26.25 -11.39 -20.48
CA PRO A 546 26.86 -10.11 -20.07
C PRO A 546 27.95 -9.63 -21.04
N ARG A 547 28.49 -10.55 -21.86
CA ARG A 547 29.52 -10.26 -22.89
C ARG A 547 28.92 -9.81 -24.21
N ASN A 548 27.60 -9.93 -24.38
CA ASN A 548 26.90 -9.45 -25.57
C ASN A 548 26.29 -8.09 -25.30
N PRO A 549 26.85 -6.99 -25.78
CA PRO A 549 26.33 -5.65 -25.54
C PRO A 549 24.92 -5.42 -26.17
N GLY A 550 24.54 -6.27 -27.14
CA GLY A 550 23.20 -6.26 -27.71
C GLY A 550 22.15 -6.98 -26.88
N HIS A 551 22.49 -7.58 -25.74
CA HIS A 551 21.52 -8.20 -24.83
C HIS A 551 21.14 -7.26 -23.71
N LEU A 552 19.85 -7.13 -23.46
CA LEU A 552 19.31 -6.42 -22.29
C LEU A 552 18.59 -7.40 -21.38
N GLY A 553 19.04 -7.54 -20.15
CA GLY A 553 18.43 -8.38 -19.13
C GLY A 553 17.63 -7.59 -18.10
N ALA A 554 16.74 -8.28 -17.40
CA ALA A 554 15.99 -7.72 -16.30
C ALA A 554 16.92 -7.30 -15.15
N SER A 555 16.79 -6.06 -14.70
CA SER A 555 17.60 -5.51 -13.61
C SER A 555 17.16 -6.02 -12.22
N MET A 556 15.96 -6.61 -12.14
CA MET A 556 15.34 -7.11 -10.92
C MET A 556 14.26 -8.13 -11.26
N PRO A 557 13.90 -9.02 -10.32
CA PRO A 557 12.72 -9.87 -10.48
C PRO A 557 11.45 -9.01 -10.39
N GLY A 558 10.42 -9.37 -11.14
CA GLY A 558 9.14 -8.67 -11.17
C GLY A 558 8.27 -9.10 -12.33
N ILE A 559 7.16 -8.39 -12.55
CA ILE A 559 6.22 -8.63 -13.63
C ILE A 559 6.36 -7.52 -14.67
N ILE A 560 6.40 -7.87 -15.95
CA ILE A 560 6.40 -6.88 -17.04
C ILE A 560 5.01 -6.21 -17.07
N SER A 561 4.94 -4.94 -16.70
CA SER A 561 3.67 -4.21 -16.63
C SER A 561 3.32 -3.48 -17.93
N ASP A 562 4.33 -3.08 -18.72
CA ASP A 562 4.14 -2.35 -19.97
C ASP A 562 5.33 -2.55 -20.91
N ILE A 563 5.09 -2.66 -22.23
CA ILE A 563 6.12 -2.76 -23.28
C ILE A 563 5.92 -1.62 -24.28
N LYS A 564 6.87 -0.68 -24.32
CA LYS A 564 6.80 0.57 -25.10
C LYS A 564 7.42 0.46 -26.51
N ILE A 565 7.94 -0.70 -26.87
CA ILE A 565 8.68 -0.93 -28.13
C ILE A 565 8.14 -2.16 -28.86
N LYS A 566 8.47 -2.22 -30.16
CA LYS A 566 8.19 -3.38 -31.03
C LYS A 566 9.47 -3.82 -31.72
N GLU A 567 9.51 -5.07 -32.16
CA GLU A 567 10.59 -5.59 -33.01
C GLU A 567 10.71 -4.75 -34.28
N GLY A 568 11.94 -4.33 -34.59
CA GLY A 568 12.25 -3.44 -35.69
C GLY A 568 12.31 -1.95 -35.33
N ASP A 569 11.95 -1.54 -34.13
CA ASP A 569 12.03 -0.14 -33.71
C ASP A 569 13.48 0.29 -33.54
N VAL A 570 13.76 1.56 -33.95
CA VAL A 570 15.06 2.20 -33.73
C VAL A 570 15.07 2.80 -32.33
N VAL A 571 16.01 2.33 -31.49
CA VAL A 571 16.17 2.82 -30.13
C VAL A 571 17.48 3.56 -29.94
N LYS A 572 17.47 4.55 -29.06
CA LYS A 572 18.66 5.29 -28.62
C LYS A 572 19.02 4.88 -27.21
N LYS A 573 20.28 5.02 -26.84
CA LYS A 573 20.73 4.85 -25.46
C LYS A 573 19.89 5.67 -24.51
N ASN A 574 19.48 5.08 -23.36
CA ASN A 574 18.59 5.61 -22.34
C ASN A 574 17.11 5.75 -22.77
N MET A 575 16.70 5.27 -23.95
CA MET A 575 15.30 5.26 -24.35
C MET A 575 14.50 4.25 -23.50
N PRO A 576 13.32 4.61 -22.95
CA PRO A 576 12.46 3.67 -22.23
C PRO A 576 11.95 2.57 -23.14
N LEU A 577 12.03 1.32 -22.68
CA LEU A 577 11.67 0.15 -23.49
C LEU A 577 10.45 -0.58 -22.90
N MET A 578 10.44 -0.77 -21.60
CA MET A 578 9.37 -1.47 -20.89
C MET A 578 9.41 -1.14 -19.40
N THR A 579 8.38 -1.53 -18.67
CA THR A 579 8.28 -1.32 -17.23
C THR A 579 8.19 -2.68 -16.52
N ILE A 580 8.97 -2.84 -15.44
CA ILE A 580 8.88 -3.99 -14.53
C ILE A 580 8.23 -3.51 -13.24
N GLU A 581 7.13 -4.15 -12.84
CA GLU A 581 6.49 -3.94 -11.55
C GLU A 581 6.94 -5.01 -10.55
N ALA A 582 7.43 -4.55 -9.40
CA ALA A 582 7.72 -5.40 -8.26
C ALA A 582 7.16 -4.75 -6.99
N MET A 583 6.32 -5.44 -6.23
CA MET A 583 5.74 -4.96 -4.95
C MET A 583 5.12 -3.56 -5.00
N LYS A 584 4.37 -3.24 -6.06
CA LYS A 584 3.73 -1.92 -6.29
C LYS A 584 4.67 -0.79 -6.71
N MET A 585 5.93 -1.10 -7.01
CA MET A 585 6.87 -0.14 -7.55
C MET A 585 7.20 -0.49 -8.99
N GLU A 586 7.15 0.51 -9.85
CA GLU A 586 7.45 0.39 -11.26
C GLU A 586 8.89 0.81 -11.52
N THR A 587 9.58 0.03 -12.31
CA THR A 587 10.94 0.35 -12.75
C THR A 587 10.97 0.34 -14.27
N THR A 588 11.28 1.49 -14.83
CA THR A 588 11.47 1.61 -16.28
C THR A 588 12.80 0.99 -16.68
N VAL A 589 12.74 0.03 -17.59
CA VAL A 589 13.91 -0.57 -18.22
C VAL A 589 14.26 0.26 -19.45
N THR A 590 15.48 0.79 -19.50
CA THR A 590 15.96 1.64 -20.60
C THR A 590 17.01 0.92 -21.42
N SER A 591 17.15 1.32 -22.71
CA SER A 591 18.21 0.79 -23.57
C SER A 591 19.59 1.23 -23.08
N ARG A 592 20.53 0.30 -23.03
CA ARG A 592 21.95 0.59 -22.72
C ARG A 592 22.73 0.98 -23.96
N VAL A 593 22.19 0.73 -25.14
CA VAL A 593 22.83 0.91 -26.44
C VAL A 593 21.91 1.59 -27.43
N SER A 594 22.48 2.15 -28.51
CA SER A 594 21.73 2.62 -29.67
C SER A 594 21.73 1.54 -30.74
N GLY A 595 20.60 1.30 -31.40
CA GLY A 595 20.46 0.25 -32.40
C GLY A 595 19.02 -0.03 -32.79
N VAL A 596 18.77 -1.19 -33.37
CA VAL A 596 17.44 -1.65 -33.78
C VAL A 596 17.03 -2.82 -32.89
N VAL A 597 15.79 -2.83 -32.40
CA VAL A 597 15.23 -3.98 -31.66
C VAL A 597 15.18 -5.19 -32.57
N ASP A 598 15.97 -6.21 -32.27
CA ASP A 598 16.02 -7.46 -33.02
C ASP A 598 14.87 -8.37 -32.57
N LYS A 599 14.78 -8.66 -31.26
CA LYS A 599 13.73 -9.52 -30.71
C LYS A 599 13.37 -9.15 -29.28
N ILE A 600 12.08 -9.26 -28.97
CA ILE A 600 11.53 -9.12 -27.61
C ILE A 600 11.21 -10.54 -27.08
N TYR A 601 11.75 -10.91 -25.91
CA TYR A 601 11.65 -12.25 -25.32
C TYR A 601 10.59 -12.37 -24.22
N VAL A 602 9.86 -11.29 -23.94
CA VAL A 602 8.86 -11.20 -22.89
C VAL A 602 7.58 -10.55 -23.40
N SER A 603 6.48 -10.82 -22.71
CA SER A 603 5.17 -10.21 -22.95
C SER A 603 4.69 -9.49 -21.68
N GLU A 604 3.75 -8.57 -21.82
CA GLU A 604 3.07 -7.98 -20.66
C GLU A 604 2.41 -9.08 -19.81
N GLY A 605 2.58 -8.97 -18.49
CA GLY A 605 2.14 -9.98 -17.53
C GLY A 605 3.17 -11.08 -17.22
N ASP A 606 4.28 -11.14 -17.95
CA ASP A 606 5.34 -12.13 -17.72
C ASP A 606 6.12 -11.85 -16.44
N GLU A 607 6.27 -12.86 -15.59
CA GLU A 607 7.17 -12.83 -14.45
C GLU A 607 8.61 -13.08 -14.92
N VAL A 608 9.54 -12.21 -14.54
CA VAL A 608 10.95 -12.27 -14.90
C VAL A 608 11.83 -12.30 -13.66
N ASN A 609 12.90 -13.11 -13.71
CA ASN A 609 13.95 -13.11 -12.70
C ASN A 609 15.08 -12.16 -13.13
N GLN A 610 15.94 -11.79 -12.18
CA GLN A 610 17.13 -10.99 -12.46
C GLN A 610 17.96 -11.66 -13.56
N ASP A 611 18.49 -10.84 -14.49
CA ASP A 611 19.25 -11.24 -15.66
C ASP A 611 18.48 -12.07 -16.72
N ALA A 612 17.16 -12.23 -16.59
CA ALA A 612 16.34 -12.78 -17.67
C ALA A 612 16.46 -11.91 -18.92
N LEU A 613 16.73 -12.50 -20.09
CA LEU A 613 16.87 -11.77 -21.35
C LEU A 613 15.50 -11.17 -21.74
N LEU A 614 15.45 -9.85 -21.83
CA LEU A 614 14.24 -9.09 -22.18
C LEU A 614 14.20 -8.75 -23.67
N VAL A 615 15.31 -8.19 -24.18
CA VAL A 615 15.41 -7.68 -25.55
C VAL A 615 16.80 -7.97 -26.10
N SER A 616 16.89 -8.29 -27.41
CA SER A 616 18.13 -8.24 -28.18
C SER A 616 18.11 -7.09 -29.17
N PHE A 617 19.31 -6.50 -29.43
CA PHE A 617 19.49 -5.37 -30.34
C PHE A 617 20.53 -5.70 -31.41
N ILE A 618 20.27 -5.19 -32.61
CA ILE A 618 21.28 -5.05 -33.69
C ILE A 618 21.92 -3.67 -33.47
N LEU A 619 23.20 -3.66 -33.11
CA LEU A 619 23.93 -2.45 -32.73
C LEU A 619 24.32 -1.62 -33.94
N ASP A 620 24.36 -0.28 -33.79
CA ASP A 620 24.90 0.64 -34.78
C ASP A 620 26.43 0.49 -34.90
N GLU A 621 27.00 0.85 -36.07
CA GLU A 621 28.47 0.77 -36.32
C GLU A 621 29.29 1.60 -35.32
N GLU A 622 28.78 2.65 -34.75
CA GLU A 622 29.42 3.47 -33.73
C GLU A 622 29.50 2.77 -32.37
N GLU A 623 28.41 2.11 -31.96
CA GLU A 623 28.38 1.31 -30.72
C GLU A 623 29.26 0.07 -30.78
N MET A 624 29.40 -0.57 -31.97
CA MET A 624 30.33 -1.68 -32.16
C MET A 624 31.80 -1.29 -31.96
N LYS A 625 32.16 -0.04 -32.21
CA LYS A 625 33.54 0.46 -32.03
C LYS A 625 33.87 0.81 -30.58
N ASN A 626 32.84 1.03 -29.75
CA ASN A 626 32.99 1.44 -28.34
C ASN A 626 32.96 0.27 -27.35
N VAL A 627 32.83 -0.95 -27.81
CA VAL A 627 32.86 -2.15 -26.97
C VAL A 627 34.30 -2.43 -26.50
N THR A 628 34.70 -1.78 -25.42
CA THR A 628 35.85 -2.23 -24.65
C THR A 628 35.41 -3.43 -23.81
N HIS A 629 35.99 -4.57 -24.04
CA HIS A 629 35.82 -5.74 -23.16
C HIS A 629 36.34 -5.34 -21.78
N PRO A 630 35.53 -5.39 -20.73
CA PRO A 630 36.04 -5.26 -19.37
C PRO A 630 36.93 -6.49 -19.11
N GLU A 631 38.23 -6.27 -18.88
CA GLU A 631 39.07 -7.27 -18.27
C GLU A 631 38.46 -7.67 -16.95
N LEU A 632 38.13 -8.94 -16.77
CA LEU A 632 37.70 -9.48 -15.49
C LEU A 632 38.83 -9.23 -14.48
N PRO A 633 38.57 -8.64 -13.31
CA PRO A 633 39.53 -8.70 -12.23
C PRO A 633 39.79 -10.20 -11.94
N GLU A 634 41.05 -10.61 -11.90
CA GLU A 634 41.44 -11.93 -11.40
C GLU A 634 40.86 -12.07 -10.00
N MET A 635 39.85 -12.93 -9.86
CA MET A 635 39.27 -13.25 -8.57
C MET A 635 40.28 -14.10 -7.80
N ASP A 636 40.96 -13.51 -6.85
CA ASP A 636 41.71 -14.25 -5.86
C ASP A 636 40.73 -15.03 -4.97
N LEU A 637 40.57 -16.31 -5.32
CA LEU A 637 39.71 -17.26 -4.59
C LEU A 637 40.18 -17.48 -3.14
N ALA A 638 41.39 -17.03 -2.77
CA ALA A 638 41.90 -17.16 -1.42
C ALA A 638 41.28 -16.09 -0.46
N SER A 639 40.85 -14.93 -0.99
CA SER A 639 40.28 -13.84 -0.16
C SER A 639 38.81 -14.07 0.24
N LEU A 640 38.14 -15.09 -0.32
CA LEU A 640 36.73 -15.41 -0.01
C LEU A 640 36.54 -16.28 1.25
N TYR A 641 37.63 -16.72 1.88
CA TYR A 641 37.61 -17.60 3.05
C TYR A 641 38.21 -17.01 4.32
N GLU A 642 38.60 -15.73 4.32
CA GLU A 642 39.25 -15.07 5.46
C GLU A 642 38.45 -13.87 6.01
N ASP A 643 37.15 -13.81 5.97
CA ASP A 643 36.45 -12.87 6.88
C ASP A 643 35.04 -13.35 7.20
N ASP A 644 34.80 -13.34 8.54
CA ASP A 644 33.53 -13.26 9.23
C ASP A 644 32.89 -14.52 9.80
N PHE A 645 33.54 -15.04 10.83
CA PHE A 645 32.81 -15.40 12.05
C PHE A 645 33.42 -14.69 13.27
N LYS A 646 33.16 -13.41 13.40
CA LYS A 646 33.19 -12.75 14.73
C LYS A 646 31.78 -12.77 15.30
N THR A 647 31.45 -13.85 15.99
CA THR A 647 30.40 -13.89 16.99
C THR A 647 30.75 -12.86 18.07
N VAL A 648 29.90 -11.85 18.22
CA VAL A 648 29.91 -10.99 19.39
C VAL A 648 29.32 -11.81 20.53
N SER A 649 30.16 -12.38 21.39
CA SER A 649 29.72 -12.94 22.66
C SER A 649 29.48 -11.78 23.65
N ILE A 650 28.27 -11.71 24.16
CA ILE A 650 27.92 -10.91 25.33
C ILE A 650 28.30 -11.71 26.56
N ASP A 651 29.59 -11.73 26.89
CA ASP A 651 30.05 -12.18 28.20
C ASP A 651 31.21 -11.26 28.64
N GLY A 652 30.91 -10.45 29.67
CA GLY A 652 31.86 -9.59 30.30
C GLY A 652 32.93 -10.41 31.01
N GLU A 653 34.14 -10.42 30.52
CA GLU A 653 35.30 -10.91 31.26
C GLU A 653 35.77 -9.89 32.28
N ILE A 654 35.73 -10.32 33.54
CA ILE A 654 36.44 -9.71 34.64
C ILE A 654 37.92 -10.04 34.47
N GLU A 655 38.75 -9.04 34.21
CA GLU A 655 40.19 -9.14 34.28
C GLU A 655 40.60 -9.65 35.66
N LYS A 656 41.29 -10.80 35.72
CA LYS A 656 42.21 -11.09 36.81
C LYS A 656 43.61 -10.74 36.34
N LYS A 657 44.17 -9.73 37.02
CA LYS A 657 45.61 -9.50 37.04
C LYS A 657 46.29 -10.68 37.75
N GLU A 658 47.25 -11.26 37.06
CA GLU A 658 48.62 -11.52 37.59
C GLU A 658 49.57 -11.58 36.39
#